data_52072738e268ecd120af959685d7338f
#
_entry.id   52072738e268ecd120af959685d7338f
#
_cell.length_a   1.000
_cell.length_b   1.000
_cell.length_c   1.000
_cell.angle_alpha   90.00
_cell.angle_beta   90.00
_cell.angle_gamma   90.00
#
_symmetry.space_group_name_H-M   'P 1'
#
loop_
_entity.id
_entity.type
_entity.pdbx_description
1 polymer ?
#
loop_
_entity_poly.entity_id
_entity_poly.type
_entity_poly.pdbx_seq_one_letter_code
_entity_poly.pdbx_strand_id
1 'polypeptide(L)'
;MRAFVREWLDDGAHDDEQFAEALRGEEPDIDDVLSSILNTTICRALAHFDFALETGEPEPIENARSLLGTAVSLADNAENVPLWWISNLCRHLIDDLWQHSLHQNLPTEPPEGTEEKYPDLRRLFISSLYARKTSEVELWPSQREAAQRSTDVTDDLVVALPTSAGKTRVAEIAALMTLASARRVLIVTPLRALSAQTERSFRKTFAPLGFGVSSLYGASGLSVGDEDALRSREIIIATPEKLDFALRSDPSLIDDVGLIVLDEGHMIGPSEREIRYETLVQRLLRRADAGGRRIVCLSAILPSGDELDDLTAWIRSDEPGEPVRSDWRPTRQRFGALAWRGKDALLRLDLDDDGPFLDKFVLQKPARGKEKKPYPRKNSHLALFAAWEFAAKGKRTLIFSTQANWVESYGKQVVDLCVRGYLGSLLEDEAPIARALEVGKEWLGENHPAVACLKVGVAIHHGRLPSPFLRELEALLSDGVLKVIVASPTLSQGLNLNAAVLLVPALYRASEKIKGEEFANVAGRAGRAFVDVEGLIVHVMLDKIDWRKKEWRKLIASTKARTLKSGLIQIVAEILERLSNEGVLDRDDAWEYLANAREAWRSPEEEAAVAERLVAGAEYDTGSDDAEEGGDEEEESIDEEPLSQIVERLDATVFGLIEALDAERADLPKLLDEALKGSLWARQIAREDEDVAPLHKKVFEARADLIWKTTTAQARRGHFAMGVGLEAGLSIDAMADELAELLDRADAAALSGDVDELVDALGGLGERLLYMRPFIPDKANALPAEWKAILRSWVSGEEVAKIGSQNMRAVEEAFTYRLVWALEAVRTRRMSLGWSPETVAGGAAASVETGVPQLMMSMLIRAGLPSRRAAMAAIEDAKPVFVTPAEMRAWLESDEITAYTDAGDWPTSETAALWARFRTEALSGGIQKWSVEHYSRLLDVAAAPTAGLYRIITDEGDGRTWLARPDYQRIAAFRKPAVDPKPSVFSGRLPGNTRLVEALRIGRGRLRWPKADA
;
A
#
# COMPACT_ATOMS: atom_id res chain seq x y z
N MET A 1 -28.61 -2.06 3.76
CA MET A 1 -29.63 -1.05 4.05
C MET A 1 -30.03 -0.26 2.81
N ARG A 2 -29.18 0.57 2.17
CA ARG A 2 -29.53 1.41 1.00
C ARG A 2 -30.18 0.64 -0.15
N ALA A 3 -29.58 -0.46 -0.59
CA ALA A 3 -30.12 -1.27 -1.69
C ALA A 3 -31.50 -1.83 -1.33
N PHE A 4 -31.61 -2.40 -0.14
CA PHE A 4 -32.87 -2.94 0.37
C PHE A 4 -33.99 -1.88 0.47
N VAL A 5 -33.68 -0.71 1.06
CA VAL A 5 -34.65 0.38 1.20
C VAL A 5 -35.08 0.91 -0.18
N ARG A 6 -34.14 1.01 -1.15
CA ARG A 6 -34.51 1.40 -2.53
C ARG A 6 -35.41 0.38 -3.20
N GLU A 7 -34.99 -0.88 -3.22
CA GLU A 7 -35.75 -1.97 -3.82
C GLU A 7 -37.16 -2.03 -3.25
N TRP A 8 -37.27 -1.94 -1.92
CA TRP A 8 -38.56 -1.96 -1.24
C TRP A 8 -39.44 -0.75 -1.60
N LEU A 9 -38.85 0.46 -1.74
CA LEU A 9 -39.60 1.68 -2.13
C LEU A 9 -39.92 1.73 -3.62
N ASP A 10 -39.13 1.10 -4.48
CA ASP A 10 -39.36 1.04 -5.93
C ASP A 10 -40.45 0.03 -6.30
N ASP A 11 -40.67 -1.02 -5.49
CA ASP A 11 -41.70 -2.05 -5.69
C ASP A 11 -43.16 -1.52 -5.56
N GLY A 12 -43.36 -0.23 -5.22
CA GLY A 12 -44.68 0.41 -5.18
C GLY A 12 -45.61 -0.14 -4.10
N ALA A 13 -45.14 -1.03 -3.23
CA ALA A 13 -45.92 -1.71 -2.19
C ALA A 13 -46.42 -0.77 -1.05
N HIS A 14 -46.20 0.52 -1.18
CA HIS A 14 -46.47 1.51 -0.12
C HIS A 14 -47.40 2.60 -0.59
N ASP A 15 -48.07 2.39 -1.69
CA ASP A 15 -49.03 3.33 -2.17
C ASP A 15 -50.23 3.33 -1.19
N ASP A 16 -50.61 4.50 -0.67
CA ASP A 16 -51.76 4.65 0.23
C ASP A 16 -53.06 4.02 -0.39
N GLU A 17 -53.05 3.90 -1.74
CA GLU A 17 -54.12 3.26 -2.52
C GLU A 17 -54.15 1.74 -2.30
N GLN A 18 -53.02 1.05 -2.21
CA GLN A 18 -52.98 -0.39 -1.92
C GLN A 18 -53.43 -0.72 -0.50
N PHE A 19 -53.09 0.11 0.48
CA PHE A 19 -53.64 -0.02 1.83
C PHE A 19 -55.14 0.20 1.88
N ALA A 20 -55.62 1.20 1.13
CA ALA A 20 -57.04 1.48 1.06
C ALA A 20 -57.80 0.36 0.33
N GLU A 21 -57.18 -0.33 -0.62
CA GLU A 21 -57.74 -1.45 -1.36
C GLU A 21 -57.80 -2.72 -0.49
N ALA A 22 -56.72 -3.01 0.25
CA ALA A 22 -56.67 -4.12 1.21
C ALA A 22 -57.71 -3.99 2.35
N LEU A 23 -58.02 -2.75 2.75
CA LEU A 23 -59.07 -2.46 3.74
C LEU A 23 -60.49 -2.51 3.18
N ARG A 24 -60.68 -2.49 1.84
CA ARG A 24 -62.00 -2.54 1.17
C ARG A 24 -62.50 -3.96 0.85
N GLY A 25 -61.64 -5.00 1.12
CA GLY A 25 -62.01 -6.39 0.93
C GLY A 25 -63.18 -6.83 1.87
N GLU A 26 -63.93 -7.89 1.47
CA GLU A 26 -65.06 -8.39 2.27
C GLU A 26 -64.65 -8.95 3.64
N GLU A 27 -63.40 -9.43 3.78
CA GLU A 27 -62.73 -9.81 5.05
C GLU A 27 -61.28 -9.30 5.03
N PRO A 28 -61.00 -8.06 5.47
CA PRO A 28 -59.64 -7.55 5.53
C PRO A 28 -58.82 -8.31 6.58
N ASP A 29 -57.67 -8.85 6.17
CA ASP A 29 -56.69 -9.38 7.11
C ASP A 29 -56.01 -8.22 7.81
N ILE A 30 -56.47 -7.90 9.02
CA ILE A 30 -55.99 -6.76 9.80
C ILE A 30 -54.53 -6.95 10.20
N ASP A 31 -54.05 -8.19 10.42
CA ASP A 31 -52.67 -8.49 10.84
C ASP A 31 -51.72 -8.27 9.68
N ASP A 32 -52.09 -8.65 8.45
CA ASP A 32 -51.29 -8.39 7.26
C ASP A 32 -51.19 -6.88 6.93
N VAL A 33 -52.28 -6.15 7.00
CA VAL A 33 -52.34 -4.69 6.82
C VAL A 33 -51.47 -4.01 7.87
N LEU A 34 -51.57 -4.40 9.13
CA LEU A 34 -50.79 -3.83 10.23
C LEU A 34 -49.28 -4.12 10.06
N SER A 35 -48.93 -5.34 9.69
CA SER A 35 -47.55 -5.74 9.40
C SER A 35 -46.99 -4.92 8.23
N SER A 36 -47.79 -4.66 7.20
CA SER A 36 -47.35 -3.84 6.05
C SER A 36 -47.12 -2.36 6.45
N ILE A 37 -48.02 -1.78 7.27
CA ILE A 37 -47.86 -0.42 7.81
C ILE A 37 -46.61 -0.32 8.65
N LEU A 38 -46.33 -1.29 9.53
CA LEU A 38 -45.13 -1.33 10.34
C LEU A 38 -43.84 -1.44 9.50
N ASN A 39 -43.82 -2.33 8.50
CA ASN A 39 -42.70 -2.46 7.59
C ASN A 39 -42.46 -1.16 6.80
N THR A 40 -43.52 -0.52 6.30
CA THR A 40 -43.44 0.78 5.64
C THR A 40 -42.84 1.84 6.54
N THR A 41 -43.28 1.91 7.80
CA THR A 41 -42.78 2.88 8.79
C THR A 41 -41.30 2.65 9.11
N ILE A 42 -40.88 1.40 9.27
CA ILE A 42 -39.45 1.04 9.47
C ILE A 42 -38.60 1.43 8.25
N CYS A 43 -39.07 1.11 7.03
CA CYS A 43 -38.35 1.45 5.82
C CYS A 43 -38.25 2.98 5.60
N ARG A 44 -39.27 3.74 5.88
CA ARG A 44 -39.23 5.21 5.88
C ARG A 44 -38.23 5.74 6.92
N ALA A 45 -38.21 5.19 8.12
CA ALA A 45 -37.21 5.56 9.13
C ALA A 45 -35.77 5.29 8.66
N LEU A 46 -35.53 4.11 8.05
CA LEU A 46 -34.24 3.79 7.48
C LEU A 46 -33.85 4.69 6.30
N ALA A 47 -34.83 5.14 5.50
CA ALA A 47 -34.60 6.09 4.42
C ALA A 47 -34.19 7.49 4.94
N HIS A 48 -34.81 7.96 6.01
CA HIS A 48 -34.42 9.18 6.71
C HIS A 48 -33.02 9.05 7.29
N PHE A 49 -32.69 7.92 7.91
CA PHE A 49 -31.36 7.66 8.45
C PHE A 49 -30.28 7.63 7.33
N ASP A 50 -30.55 6.94 6.24
CA ASP A 50 -29.66 6.91 5.07
C ASP A 50 -29.39 8.33 4.55
N PHE A 51 -30.42 9.16 4.50
CA PHE A 51 -30.29 10.55 4.08
C PHE A 51 -29.46 11.38 5.06
N ALA A 52 -29.62 11.18 6.36
CA ALA A 52 -28.83 11.85 7.37
C ALA A 52 -27.35 11.47 7.29
N LEU A 53 -27.02 10.20 7.08
CA LEU A 53 -25.67 9.74 6.90
C LEU A 53 -24.96 10.35 5.67
N GLU A 54 -25.73 10.67 4.63
CA GLU A 54 -25.18 11.34 3.46
C GLU A 54 -24.99 12.84 3.67
N THR A 55 -25.99 13.51 4.28
CA THR A 55 -26.04 14.99 4.34
C THR A 55 -25.44 15.56 5.61
N GLY A 56 -25.44 14.82 6.71
CA GLY A 56 -25.05 15.29 8.04
C GLY A 56 -26.11 16.12 8.77
N GLU A 57 -27.32 16.20 8.20
CA GLU A 57 -28.39 16.99 8.82
C GLU A 57 -29.03 16.20 9.99
N PRO A 58 -29.29 16.86 11.14
CA PRO A 58 -29.89 16.20 12.31
C PRO A 58 -31.39 15.97 12.17
N GLU A 59 -32.15 16.79 11.43
CA GLU A 59 -33.62 16.67 11.29
C GLU A 59 -34.05 15.29 10.79
N PRO A 60 -33.45 14.67 9.74
CA PRO A 60 -33.81 13.33 9.34
C PRO A 60 -33.55 12.25 10.39
N ILE A 61 -32.61 12.44 11.30
CA ILE A 61 -32.38 11.52 12.42
C ILE A 61 -33.54 11.59 13.41
N GLU A 62 -33.99 12.78 13.77
CA GLU A 62 -35.15 12.95 14.66
C GLU A 62 -36.41 12.35 14.05
N ASN A 63 -36.62 12.54 12.74
CA ASN A 63 -37.71 11.93 12.02
C ASN A 63 -37.60 10.38 12.03
N ALA A 64 -36.41 9.82 11.79
CA ALA A 64 -36.22 8.37 11.87
C ALA A 64 -36.48 7.81 13.27
N ARG A 65 -36.03 8.49 14.32
CA ARG A 65 -36.29 8.13 15.73
C ARG A 65 -37.79 8.15 16.04
N SER A 66 -38.49 9.20 15.60
CA SER A 66 -39.93 9.36 15.78
C SER A 66 -40.74 8.24 15.11
N LEU A 67 -40.42 7.93 13.87
CA LEU A 67 -41.02 6.84 13.10
C LEU A 67 -40.80 5.48 13.77
N LEU A 68 -39.58 5.19 14.21
CA LEU A 68 -39.27 3.93 14.91
C LEU A 68 -39.97 3.86 16.29
N GLY A 69 -40.01 4.98 17.01
CA GLY A 69 -40.80 5.06 18.25
C GLY A 69 -42.28 4.73 18.02
N THR A 70 -42.87 5.27 16.95
CA THR A 70 -44.23 4.95 16.54
C THR A 70 -44.39 3.47 16.17
N ALA A 71 -43.44 2.92 15.40
CA ALA A 71 -43.44 1.51 15.03
C ALA A 71 -43.35 0.57 16.23
N VAL A 72 -42.51 0.89 17.24
CA VAL A 72 -42.40 0.15 18.51
C VAL A 72 -43.76 0.14 19.22
N SER A 73 -44.41 1.31 19.36
CA SER A 73 -45.70 1.44 20.05
C SER A 73 -46.82 0.70 19.31
N LEU A 74 -46.85 0.77 17.98
CA LEU A 74 -47.84 0.04 17.16
C LEU A 74 -47.61 -1.47 17.23
N ALA A 75 -46.39 -1.94 17.16
CA ALA A 75 -46.07 -3.36 17.26
C ALA A 75 -46.37 -3.93 18.65
N ASP A 76 -46.17 -3.14 19.72
CA ASP A 76 -46.53 -3.51 21.09
C ASP A 76 -48.06 -3.65 21.23
N ASN A 77 -48.84 -2.66 20.77
CA ASN A 77 -50.30 -2.69 20.79
C ASN A 77 -50.88 -3.84 19.95
N ALA A 78 -50.20 -4.24 18.91
CA ALA A 78 -50.58 -5.33 18.01
C ALA A 78 -50.05 -6.70 18.43
N GLU A 79 -49.36 -6.78 19.56
CA GLU A 79 -48.65 -7.99 20.03
C GLU A 79 -47.71 -8.61 18.97
N ASN A 80 -47.24 -7.81 17.99
CA ASN A 80 -46.32 -8.26 16.93
C ASN A 80 -44.85 -8.24 17.41
N VAL A 81 -44.44 -9.29 18.11
CA VAL A 81 -43.13 -9.45 18.72
C VAL A 81 -41.97 -9.32 17.73
N PRO A 82 -42.01 -9.96 16.53
CA PRO A 82 -40.93 -9.81 15.56
C PRO A 82 -40.66 -8.35 15.14
N LEU A 83 -41.68 -7.60 14.78
CA LEU A 83 -41.58 -6.21 14.34
C LEU A 83 -41.23 -5.26 15.48
N TRP A 84 -41.67 -5.56 16.70
CA TRP A 84 -41.25 -4.85 17.90
C TRP A 84 -39.73 -4.97 18.12
N TRP A 85 -39.17 -6.19 18.01
CA TRP A 85 -37.74 -6.42 18.10
C TRP A 85 -36.98 -5.72 16.99
N ILE A 86 -37.39 -5.83 15.74
CA ILE A 86 -36.76 -5.19 14.58
C ILE A 86 -36.74 -3.67 14.78
N SER A 87 -37.85 -3.06 15.19
CA SER A 87 -37.96 -1.62 15.38
C SER A 87 -37.04 -1.12 16.48
N ASN A 88 -36.95 -1.84 17.61
CA ASN A 88 -36.02 -1.50 18.69
C ASN A 88 -34.57 -1.68 18.29
N LEU A 89 -34.20 -2.77 17.59
CA LEU A 89 -32.83 -2.99 17.07
C LEU A 89 -32.44 -1.89 16.06
N CYS A 90 -33.34 -1.51 15.16
CA CYS A 90 -33.10 -0.40 14.23
C CYS A 90 -32.89 0.91 14.98
N ARG A 91 -33.64 1.21 16.02
CA ARG A 91 -33.48 2.42 16.82
C ARG A 91 -32.09 2.46 17.49
N HIS A 92 -31.69 1.38 18.16
CA HIS A 92 -30.38 1.30 18.77
C HIS A 92 -29.25 1.39 17.74
N LEU A 93 -29.40 0.74 16.58
CA LEU A 93 -28.43 0.78 15.49
C LEU A 93 -28.26 2.19 14.92
N ILE A 94 -29.37 2.91 14.70
CA ILE A 94 -29.36 4.30 14.20
C ILE A 94 -28.64 5.22 15.20
N ASP A 95 -28.94 5.08 16.49
CA ASP A 95 -28.33 5.89 17.54
C ASP A 95 -26.83 5.64 17.64
N ASP A 96 -26.41 4.37 17.63
CA ASP A 96 -24.99 3.99 17.70
C ASP A 96 -24.21 4.45 16.46
N LEU A 97 -24.70 4.13 15.27
CA LEU A 97 -24.06 4.53 14.02
C LEU A 97 -23.97 6.06 13.84
N TRP A 98 -25.03 6.79 14.26
CA TRP A 98 -24.99 8.24 14.21
C TRP A 98 -23.96 8.83 15.15
N GLN A 99 -23.92 8.34 16.39
CA GLN A 99 -22.96 8.79 17.40
C GLN A 99 -21.50 8.55 16.95
N HIS A 100 -21.26 7.45 16.23
CA HIS A 100 -19.92 7.09 15.76
C HIS A 100 -19.64 7.58 14.34
N SER A 101 -20.56 8.30 13.70
CA SER A 101 -20.36 8.83 12.36
C SER A 101 -19.31 9.93 12.31
N LEU A 102 -18.70 10.12 11.14
CA LEU A 102 -17.82 11.24 10.86
C LEU A 102 -18.54 12.61 11.02
N HIS A 103 -19.86 12.63 10.86
CA HIS A 103 -20.65 13.85 11.10
C HIS A 103 -20.61 14.32 12.55
N GLN A 104 -20.53 13.39 13.50
CA GLN A 104 -20.49 13.71 14.94
C GLN A 104 -19.05 13.83 15.46
N ASN A 105 -18.07 13.17 14.83
CA ASN A 105 -16.70 13.09 15.33
C ASN A 105 -15.71 14.05 14.63
N LEU A 106 -16.10 14.67 13.52
CA LEU A 106 -15.32 15.76 12.93
C LEU A 106 -15.94 17.11 13.29
N PRO A 107 -15.13 18.13 13.64
CA PRO A 107 -15.63 19.47 13.95
C PRO A 107 -16.56 19.99 12.85
N THR A 108 -17.62 20.69 13.23
CA THR A 108 -18.52 21.36 12.25
C THR A 108 -17.99 22.73 11.88
N GLU A 109 -17.35 23.40 12.82
CA GLU A 109 -16.68 24.68 12.62
C GLU A 109 -15.22 24.46 12.24
N PRO A 110 -14.60 25.40 11.52
CA PRO A 110 -13.18 25.31 11.18
C PRO A 110 -12.32 25.21 12.45
N PRO A 111 -11.50 24.14 12.60
CA PRO A 111 -10.50 24.11 13.66
C PRO A 111 -9.49 25.26 13.53
N GLU A 112 -8.84 25.60 14.65
CA GLU A 112 -7.79 26.63 14.64
C GLU A 112 -6.70 26.28 13.61
N GLY A 113 -6.30 27.26 12.81
CA GLY A 113 -5.31 27.07 11.73
C GLY A 113 -5.88 26.54 10.40
N THR A 114 -7.19 26.30 10.30
CA THR A 114 -7.84 25.95 9.02
C THR A 114 -8.52 27.17 8.36
N GLU A 115 -8.69 27.11 7.02
CA GLU A 115 -9.33 28.21 6.26
C GLU A 115 -10.86 28.05 6.22
N GLU A 116 -11.54 29.10 5.76
CA GLU A 116 -13.01 29.12 5.54
C GLU A 116 -13.53 27.97 4.65
N LYS A 117 -12.67 27.35 3.85
CA LYS A 117 -13.02 26.21 2.97
C LYS A 117 -13.29 24.92 3.73
N TYR A 118 -12.91 24.81 5.01
CA TYR A 118 -13.03 23.59 5.78
C TYR A 118 -14.46 22.99 5.81
N PRO A 119 -15.54 23.77 6.05
CA PRO A 119 -16.89 23.19 6.10
C PRO A 119 -17.30 22.51 4.78
N ASP A 120 -16.92 23.09 3.63
CA ASP A 120 -17.21 22.49 2.33
C ASP A 120 -16.35 21.26 2.06
N LEU A 121 -15.06 21.29 2.38
CA LEU A 121 -14.17 20.15 2.27
C LEU A 121 -14.61 19.00 3.17
N ARG A 122 -14.99 19.27 4.42
CA ARG A 122 -15.54 18.30 5.35
C ARG A 122 -16.79 17.62 4.77
N ARG A 123 -17.72 18.39 4.24
CA ARG A 123 -18.96 17.88 3.62
C ARG A 123 -18.67 16.98 2.43
N LEU A 124 -17.80 17.45 1.52
CA LEU A 124 -17.38 16.71 0.34
C LEU A 124 -16.64 15.41 0.71
N PHE A 125 -15.77 15.46 1.73
CA PHE A 125 -15.05 14.30 2.25
C PHE A 125 -16.04 13.22 2.71
N ILE A 126 -16.98 13.58 3.59
CA ILE A 126 -17.95 12.62 4.12
C ILE A 126 -18.85 12.09 3.01
N SER A 127 -19.38 12.97 2.12
CA SER A 127 -20.21 12.57 0.98
C SER A 127 -19.48 11.61 0.03
N SER A 128 -18.18 11.82 -0.22
CA SER A 128 -17.39 10.92 -1.07
C SER A 128 -17.24 9.53 -0.47
N LEU A 129 -17.06 9.46 0.86
CA LEU A 129 -16.97 8.20 1.61
C LEU A 129 -18.31 7.47 1.69
N TYR A 130 -19.39 8.23 1.86
CA TYR A 130 -20.74 7.68 1.82
C TYR A 130 -21.09 7.09 0.45
N ALA A 131 -20.69 7.72 -0.63
CA ALA A 131 -20.99 7.29 -2.00
C ALA A 131 -20.29 5.99 -2.43
N ARG A 132 -19.35 5.47 -1.64
CA ARG A 132 -18.65 4.21 -1.92
C ARG A 132 -19.63 3.01 -1.90
N LYS A 133 -19.28 1.92 -2.59
CA LYS A 133 -20.05 0.67 -2.62
C LYS A 133 -20.40 0.19 -1.20
N THR A 134 -19.43 0.25 -0.31
CA THR A 134 -19.61 0.15 1.14
C THR A 134 -19.39 1.52 1.72
N SER A 135 -20.45 2.14 2.30
CA SER A 135 -20.31 3.45 2.95
C SER A 135 -19.31 3.39 4.11
N GLU A 136 -18.40 4.34 4.16
CA GLU A 136 -17.29 4.36 5.13
C GLU A 136 -17.38 5.60 6.02
N VAL A 137 -18.56 5.89 6.57
CA VAL A 137 -18.84 7.12 7.36
C VAL A 137 -18.78 6.93 8.86
N GLU A 138 -18.53 5.72 9.33
CA GLU A 138 -18.42 5.37 10.75
C GLU A 138 -16.96 5.26 11.16
N LEU A 139 -16.64 5.73 12.37
CA LEU A 139 -15.36 5.50 13.04
C LEU A 139 -15.46 4.28 13.97
N TRP A 140 -14.52 3.38 13.83
CA TRP A 140 -14.41 2.24 14.71
C TRP A 140 -13.90 2.64 16.10
N PRO A 141 -14.16 1.83 17.15
CA PRO A 141 -13.67 2.12 18.51
C PRO A 141 -12.16 2.41 18.58
N SER A 142 -11.35 1.67 17.80
CA SER A 142 -9.91 1.89 17.70
C SER A 142 -9.50 3.21 17.04
N GLN A 143 -10.36 3.79 16.21
CA GLN A 143 -10.05 5.01 15.46
C GLN A 143 -10.45 6.29 16.19
N ARG A 144 -11.44 6.24 17.09
CA ARG A 144 -12.10 7.44 17.63
C ARG A 144 -11.15 8.43 18.29
N GLU A 145 -10.33 7.94 19.20
CA GLU A 145 -9.36 8.80 19.91
C GLU A 145 -8.32 9.38 18.91
N ALA A 146 -7.75 8.52 18.04
CA ALA A 146 -6.80 8.96 17.04
C ALA A 146 -7.43 9.96 16.05
N ALA A 147 -8.67 9.72 15.61
CA ALA A 147 -9.41 10.62 14.73
C ALA A 147 -9.67 11.97 15.39
N GLN A 148 -10.09 11.98 16.65
CA GLN A 148 -10.31 13.22 17.41
C GLN A 148 -9.02 14.02 17.55
N ARG A 149 -7.91 13.40 17.96
CA ARG A 149 -6.61 14.04 18.04
C ARG A 149 -6.10 14.48 16.67
N SER A 150 -6.44 13.77 15.62
CA SER A 150 -6.08 14.13 14.23
C SER A 150 -6.73 15.41 13.72
N THR A 151 -7.74 15.94 14.40
CA THR A 151 -8.34 17.25 14.04
C THR A 151 -7.51 18.44 14.54
N ASP A 152 -6.61 18.24 15.50
CA ASP A 152 -5.65 19.26 15.94
C ASP A 152 -4.44 19.25 15.00
N VAL A 153 -4.22 20.35 14.28
CA VAL A 153 -3.12 20.46 13.30
C VAL A 153 -1.74 20.65 13.94
N THR A 154 -1.69 20.81 15.26
CA THR A 154 -0.44 21.03 16.04
C THR A 154 0.01 19.81 16.83
N ASP A 155 -0.86 18.81 17.02
CA ASP A 155 -0.58 17.62 17.83
C ASP A 155 0.19 16.55 17.06
N ASP A 156 1.48 16.40 17.31
CA ASP A 156 2.27 15.28 16.84
C ASP A 156 1.75 13.98 17.47
N LEU A 157 1.51 12.95 16.62
CA LEU A 157 0.73 11.81 17.04
C LEU A 157 1.41 10.48 16.72
N VAL A 158 1.56 9.62 17.72
CA VAL A 158 1.93 8.20 17.53
C VAL A 158 0.70 7.33 17.72
N VAL A 159 0.40 6.52 16.72
CA VAL A 159 -0.82 5.68 16.65
C VAL A 159 -0.45 4.22 16.48
N ALA A 160 -0.75 3.42 17.48
CA ALA A 160 -0.52 1.98 17.55
C ALA A 160 -1.84 1.23 17.39
N LEU A 161 -2.26 0.96 16.16
CA LEU A 161 -3.47 0.22 15.85
C LEU A 161 -3.16 -1.07 15.09
N PRO A 162 -3.83 -2.19 15.37
CA PRO A 162 -3.62 -3.43 14.65
C PRO A 162 -3.80 -3.30 13.14
N THR A 163 -3.23 -4.23 12.38
CA THR A 163 -3.53 -4.35 10.95
C THR A 163 -5.05 -4.48 10.75
N SER A 164 -5.59 -3.82 9.75
CA SER A 164 -7.04 -3.76 9.44
C SER A 164 -7.91 -2.98 10.44
N ALA A 165 -7.34 -2.36 11.47
CA ALA A 165 -8.09 -1.51 12.41
C ALA A 165 -8.32 -0.06 11.91
N GLY A 166 -7.97 0.22 10.64
CA GLY A 166 -8.32 1.46 9.95
C GLY A 166 -7.37 2.63 10.15
N LYS A 167 -6.07 2.41 10.32
CA LYS A 167 -5.01 3.45 10.37
C LYS A 167 -5.11 4.48 9.24
N THR A 168 -5.42 4.03 8.03
CA THR A 168 -5.55 4.90 6.84
C THR A 168 -6.60 6.01 7.06
N ARG A 169 -7.70 5.73 7.76
CA ARG A 169 -8.71 6.74 8.07
C ARG A 169 -8.17 7.86 8.96
N VAL A 170 -7.32 7.52 9.92
CA VAL A 170 -6.66 8.51 10.80
C VAL A 170 -5.75 9.43 9.96
N ALA A 171 -4.95 8.86 9.05
CA ALA A 171 -4.12 9.62 8.12
C ALA A 171 -4.96 10.50 7.17
N GLU A 172 -6.09 10.00 6.66
CA GLU A 172 -7.00 10.76 5.80
C GLU A 172 -7.63 11.96 6.54
N ILE A 173 -7.98 11.81 7.82
CA ILE A 173 -8.51 12.92 8.64
C ILE A 173 -7.42 13.96 8.89
N ALA A 174 -6.21 13.55 9.29
CA ALA A 174 -5.08 14.46 9.46
C ALA A 174 -4.75 15.22 8.16
N ALA A 175 -4.77 14.51 7.02
CA ALA A 175 -4.58 15.10 5.70
C ALA A 175 -5.69 16.11 5.35
N LEU A 176 -6.95 15.81 5.64
CA LEU A 176 -8.07 16.74 5.42
C LEU A 176 -7.86 18.07 6.16
N MET A 177 -7.45 18.02 7.44
CA MET A 177 -7.18 19.21 8.24
C MET A 177 -6.03 20.04 7.65
N THR A 178 -4.94 19.38 7.26
CA THR A 178 -3.77 20.05 6.66
C THR A 178 -4.10 20.68 5.31
N LEU A 179 -4.85 20.01 4.44
CA LEU A 179 -5.30 20.54 3.17
C LEU A 179 -6.28 21.71 3.34
N ALA A 180 -7.10 21.66 4.40
CA ALA A 180 -7.97 22.79 4.78
C ALA A 180 -7.18 24.01 5.27
N SER A 181 -5.94 23.82 5.70
CA SER A 181 -4.99 24.89 6.05
C SER A 181 -4.14 25.35 4.86
N ALA A 182 -4.50 24.96 3.63
CA ALA A 182 -3.79 25.25 2.38
C ALA A 182 -2.32 24.79 2.37
N ARG A 183 -1.98 23.75 3.16
CA ARG A 183 -0.64 23.16 3.21
C ARG A 183 -0.63 21.75 2.62
N ARG A 184 0.52 21.35 2.11
CA ARG A 184 0.70 20.04 1.46
C ARG A 184 0.91 18.92 2.50
N VAL A 185 0.66 17.69 2.05
CA VAL A 185 0.79 16.45 2.83
C VAL A 185 1.84 15.57 2.21
N LEU A 186 2.76 15.09 3.03
CA LEU A 186 3.77 14.11 2.66
C LEU A 186 3.53 12.80 3.43
N ILE A 187 3.46 11.68 2.71
CA ILE A 187 3.28 10.36 3.30
C ILE A 187 4.51 9.51 2.99
N VAL A 188 5.19 9.05 4.01
CA VAL A 188 6.36 8.19 3.91
C VAL A 188 5.93 6.75 4.13
N THR A 189 6.10 5.90 3.13
CA THR A 189 5.75 4.47 3.19
C THR A 189 6.98 3.63 2.87
N PRO A 190 7.30 2.59 3.66
CA PRO A 190 8.58 1.91 3.56
C PRO A 190 8.75 1.03 2.32
N LEU A 191 7.66 0.68 1.62
CA LEU A 191 7.69 -0.27 0.51
C LEU A 191 6.95 0.26 -0.73
N ARG A 192 7.49 -0.02 -1.92
CA ARG A 192 6.88 0.37 -3.22
C ARG A 192 5.43 -0.09 -3.36
N ALA A 193 5.14 -1.34 -3.00
CA ALA A 193 3.78 -1.88 -3.07
C ALA A 193 2.82 -1.12 -2.15
N LEU A 194 3.28 -0.77 -0.94
CA LEU A 194 2.52 0.03 0.02
C LEU A 194 2.29 1.45 -0.49
N SER A 195 3.31 2.08 -1.10
CA SER A 195 3.18 3.41 -1.72
C SER A 195 2.09 3.42 -2.79
N ALA A 196 2.07 2.44 -3.69
CA ALA A 196 1.06 2.33 -4.73
C ALA A 196 -0.36 2.08 -4.18
N GLN A 197 -0.48 1.32 -3.08
CA GLN A 197 -1.76 1.11 -2.40
C GLN A 197 -2.25 2.38 -1.71
N THR A 198 -1.37 3.06 -0.98
CA THR A 198 -1.66 4.32 -0.30
C THR A 198 -2.06 5.39 -1.31
N GLU A 199 -1.36 5.48 -2.44
CA GLU A 199 -1.72 6.38 -3.55
C GLU A 199 -3.14 6.11 -4.06
N ARG A 200 -3.48 4.86 -4.33
CA ARG A 200 -4.84 4.49 -4.79
C ARG A 200 -5.90 4.87 -3.75
N SER A 201 -5.64 4.63 -2.47
CA SER A 201 -6.54 4.98 -1.38
C SER A 201 -6.76 6.49 -1.28
N PHE A 202 -5.66 7.25 -1.23
CA PHE A 202 -5.69 8.70 -1.12
C PHE A 202 -6.28 9.36 -2.38
N ARG A 203 -5.95 8.86 -3.56
CA ARG A 203 -6.55 9.33 -4.82
C ARG A 203 -8.07 9.10 -4.84
N LYS A 204 -8.53 7.91 -4.40
CA LYS A 204 -9.97 7.61 -4.28
C LYS A 204 -10.69 8.54 -3.30
N THR A 205 -10.00 9.00 -2.25
CA THR A 205 -10.57 9.87 -1.21
C THR A 205 -10.49 11.34 -1.59
N PHE A 206 -9.35 11.81 -2.10
CA PHE A 206 -9.06 13.24 -2.24
C PHE A 206 -9.19 13.79 -3.68
N ALA A 207 -9.07 12.96 -4.72
CA ALA A 207 -9.31 13.45 -6.08
C ALA A 207 -10.74 13.97 -6.29
N PRO A 208 -11.80 13.36 -5.70
CA PRO A 208 -13.14 13.95 -5.73
C PRO A 208 -13.25 15.32 -5.05
N LEU A 209 -12.33 15.66 -4.13
CA LEU A 209 -12.27 16.95 -3.45
C LEU A 209 -11.44 17.99 -4.23
N GLY A 210 -10.82 17.57 -5.33
CA GLY A 210 -10.03 18.45 -6.20
C GLY A 210 -8.54 18.45 -5.90
N PHE A 211 -8.03 17.56 -5.04
CA PHE A 211 -6.62 17.49 -4.70
C PHE A 211 -5.86 16.47 -5.55
N GLY A 212 -4.67 16.87 -6.00
CA GLY A 212 -3.76 16.01 -6.74
C GLY A 212 -2.97 15.10 -5.82
N VAL A 213 -2.92 13.82 -6.17
CA VAL A 213 -2.13 12.80 -5.46
C VAL A 213 -1.08 12.23 -6.40
N SER A 214 0.16 12.20 -5.96
CA SER A 214 1.27 11.59 -6.69
C SER A 214 2.11 10.72 -5.78
N SER A 215 2.73 9.69 -6.34
CA SER A 215 3.64 8.83 -5.62
C SER A 215 5.02 8.84 -6.27
N LEU A 216 6.03 8.89 -5.40
CA LEU A 216 7.44 8.81 -5.73
C LEU A 216 7.97 7.49 -5.21
N TYR A 217 8.05 6.52 -6.08
CA TYR A 217 8.62 5.21 -5.78
C TYR A 217 9.54 4.78 -6.91
N GLY A 218 10.46 3.92 -6.61
CA GLY A 218 11.50 3.50 -7.52
C GLY A 218 12.84 3.46 -6.80
N ALA A 219 13.91 3.23 -7.53
CA ALA A 219 15.24 3.34 -6.99
C ALA A 219 15.58 4.79 -6.61
N SER A 220 16.62 4.97 -5.82
CA SER A 220 17.14 6.29 -5.48
C SER A 220 17.39 7.11 -6.75
N GLY A 221 16.93 8.37 -6.78
CA GLY A 221 17.04 9.27 -7.91
C GLY A 221 15.73 9.97 -8.21
N LEU A 222 15.81 11.20 -8.71
CA LEU A 222 14.65 11.99 -9.11
C LEU A 222 14.64 12.15 -10.63
N SER A 223 13.55 11.73 -11.26
CA SER A 223 13.30 12.12 -12.64
C SER A 223 12.75 13.57 -12.67
N VAL A 224 12.81 14.23 -13.83
CA VAL A 224 12.19 15.55 -14.01
C VAL A 224 10.69 15.53 -13.63
N GLY A 225 10.00 14.43 -13.91
CA GLY A 225 8.61 14.26 -13.52
C GLY A 225 8.40 14.08 -12.01
N ASP A 226 9.38 13.52 -11.29
CA ASP A 226 9.32 13.39 -9.83
C ASP A 226 9.47 14.75 -9.15
N GLU A 227 10.38 15.61 -9.64
CA GLU A 227 10.56 16.98 -9.12
C GLU A 227 9.31 17.83 -9.36
N ASP A 228 8.73 17.77 -10.56
CA ASP A 228 7.48 18.48 -10.86
C ASP A 228 6.34 18.00 -9.95
N ALA A 229 6.22 16.70 -9.73
CA ALA A 229 5.23 16.15 -8.82
C ALA A 229 5.47 16.60 -7.36
N LEU A 230 6.73 16.64 -6.90
CA LEU A 230 7.12 17.13 -5.58
C LEU A 230 6.77 18.61 -5.38
N ARG A 231 6.79 19.43 -6.43
CA ARG A 231 6.49 20.86 -6.35
C ARG A 231 5.02 21.20 -6.58
N SER A 232 4.29 20.40 -7.36
CA SER A 232 2.96 20.77 -7.88
C SER A 232 1.78 20.04 -7.23
N ARG A 233 2.01 18.89 -6.54
CA ARG A 233 0.93 18.08 -5.98
C ARG A 233 0.71 18.37 -4.50
N GLU A 234 -0.56 18.38 -4.10
CA GLU A 234 -0.96 18.66 -2.72
C GLU A 234 -0.70 17.47 -1.79
N ILE A 235 -0.79 16.24 -2.30
CA ILE A 235 -0.49 15.02 -1.55
C ILE A 235 0.60 14.24 -2.27
N ILE A 236 1.70 13.99 -1.56
CA ILE A 236 2.86 13.29 -2.05
C ILE A 236 3.08 12.03 -1.21
N ILE A 237 3.27 10.90 -1.88
CA ILE A 237 3.59 9.64 -1.24
C ILE A 237 4.98 9.22 -1.70
N ALA A 238 5.89 8.96 -0.77
CA ALA A 238 7.28 8.64 -1.11
C ALA A 238 7.81 7.47 -0.28
N THR A 239 8.75 6.71 -0.86
CA THR A 239 9.58 5.81 -0.05
C THR A 239 10.65 6.59 0.69
N PRO A 240 11.14 6.10 1.86
CA PRO A 240 12.20 6.78 2.61
C PRO A 240 13.44 7.06 1.77
N GLU A 241 13.86 6.11 0.94
CA GLU A 241 15.04 6.23 0.10
C GLU A 241 14.88 7.35 -0.94
N LYS A 242 13.71 7.42 -1.58
CA LYS A 242 13.42 8.44 -2.60
C LYS A 242 13.33 9.82 -1.97
N LEU A 243 12.69 9.92 -0.82
CA LEU A 243 12.57 11.17 -0.08
C LEU A 243 13.93 11.64 0.47
N ASP A 244 14.71 10.75 1.08
CA ASP A 244 16.05 11.08 1.58
C ASP A 244 16.95 11.62 0.47
N PHE A 245 16.94 10.95 -0.69
CA PHE A 245 17.67 11.40 -1.87
C PHE A 245 17.21 12.79 -2.36
N ALA A 246 15.90 13.00 -2.45
CA ALA A 246 15.33 14.29 -2.84
C ALA A 246 15.77 15.43 -1.90
N LEU A 247 15.67 15.21 -0.59
CA LEU A 247 16.00 16.20 0.44
C LEU A 247 17.50 16.46 0.60
N ARG A 248 18.35 15.50 0.23
CA ARG A 248 19.80 15.71 0.16
C ARG A 248 20.18 16.64 -1.00
N SER A 249 19.44 16.59 -2.09
CA SER A 249 19.64 17.44 -3.27
C SER A 249 19.01 18.81 -3.11
N ASP A 250 17.77 18.87 -2.64
CA ASP A 250 17.01 20.12 -2.42
C ASP A 250 16.15 20.04 -1.15
N PRO A 251 16.67 20.54 -0.02
CA PRO A 251 15.91 20.56 1.24
C PRO A 251 14.61 21.39 1.18
N SER A 252 14.47 22.33 0.24
CA SER A 252 13.32 23.23 0.15
C SER A 252 12.03 22.56 -0.38
N LEU A 253 12.13 21.35 -0.92
CA LEU A 253 11.01 20.61 -1.50
C LEU A 253 9.83 20.35 -0.55
N ILE A 254 10.06 20.48 0.75
CA ILE A 254 9.05 20.25 1.80
C ILE A 254 8.75 21.50 2.65
N ASP A 255 9.19 22.69 2.26
CA ASP A 255 9.00 23.90 3.07
C ASP A 255 7.53 24.27 3.27
N ASP A 256 6.67 23.95 2.31
CA ASP A 256 5.22 24.16 2.35
C ASP A 256 4.42 22.91 2.81
N VAL A 257 5.10 21.84 3.18
CA VAL A 257 4.46 20.67 3.77
C VAL A 257 4.03 20.97 5.20
N GLY A 258 2.75 20.71 5.52
CA GLY A 258 2.18 20.91 6.86
C GLY A 258 2.06 19.61 7.66
N LEU A 259 2.01 18.48 6.98
CA LEU A 259 1.87 17.16 7.60
C LEU A 259 2.82 16.16 6.98
N ILE A 260 3.54 15.43 7.82
CA ILE A 260 4.29 14.24 7.45
C ILE A 260 3.62 13.03 8.13
N VAL A 261 3.13 12.08 7.33
CA VAL A 261 2.63 10.79 7.82
C VAL A 261 3.73 9.76 7.64
N LEU A 262 4.17 9.15 8.75
CA LEU A 262 5.11 8.04 8.77
C LEU A 262 4.30 6.74 8.88
N ASP A 263 4.05 6.07 7.76
CA ASP A 263 3.35 4.78 7.76
C ASP A 263 4.32 3.64 8.06
N GLU A 264 3.85 2.63 8.79
CA GLU A 264 4.65 1.53 9.33
C GLU A 264 5.87 2.02 10.14
N GLY A 265 5.67 3.00 11.03
CA GLY A 265 6.71 3.66 11.84
C GLY A 265 7.55 2.75 12.74
N HIS A 266 7.25 1.45 12.77
CA HIS A 266 8.06 0.43 13.45
C HIS A 266 9.25 -0.09 12.60
N MET A 267 9.42 0.38 11.37
CA MET A 267 10.51 0.00 10.47
C MET A 267 11.85 0.62 10.92
N ILE A 268 12.29 0.23 12.09
CA ILE A 268 13.54 0.64 12.72
C ILE A 268 14.34 -0.62 13.06
N GLY A 269 15.61 -0.68 12.65
CA GLY A 269 16.44 -1.87 12.82
C GLY A 269 17.81 -1.73 12.15
N PRO A 270 18.60 -2.80 12.06
CA PRO A 270 20.00 -2.75 11.62
C PRO A 270 20.19 -2.75 10.10
N SER A 271 19.16 -3.05 9.31
CA SER A 271 19.29 -3.06 7.85
C SER A 271 19.57 -1.67 7.28
N GLU A 272 20.21 -1.60 6.12
CA GLU A 272 20.50 -0.32 5.44
C GLU A 272 19.26 0.57 5.31
N ARG A 273 18.15 -0.02 4.94
CA ARG A 273 16.87 0.69 4.75
C ARG A 273 16.32 1.25 6.06
N GLU A 274 16.38 0.48 7.13
CA GLU A 274 15.86 0.84 8.45
C GLU A 274 16.70 1.93 9.11
N ILE A 275 18.03 1.85 9.02
CA ILE A 275 18.95 2.89 9.51
C ILE A 275 18.75 4.19 8.73
N ARG A 276 18.61 4.11 7.40
CA ARG A 276 18.34 5.27 6.55
C ARG A 276 17.01 5.93 6.91
N TYR A 277 16.00 5.13 7.22
CA TYR A 277 14.69 5.63 7.67
C TYR A 277 14.82 6.36 9.02
N GLU A 278 15.48 5.76 10.04
CA GLU A 278 15.70 6.39 11.34
C GLU A 278 16.47 7.72 11.19
N THR A 279 17.54 7.72 10.40
CA THR A 279 18.35 8.92 10.14
C THR A 279 17.54 10.00 9.42
N LEU A 280 16.71 9.63 8.43
CA LEU A 280 15.81 10.57 7.73
C LEU A 280 14.82 11.22 8.70
N VAL A 281 14.16 10.42 9.54
CA VAL A 281 13.20 10.94 10.54
C VAL A 281 13.91 11.88 11.52
N GLN A 282 15.09 11.52 12.02
CA GLN A 282 15.89 12.39 12.89
C GLN A 282 16.23 13.73 12.21
N ARG A 283 16.60 13.72 10.94
CA ARG A 283 16.86 14.93 10.16
C ARG A 283 15.61 15.80 10.00
N LEU A 284 14.45 15.19 9.74
CA LEU A 284 13.17 15.90 9.63
C LEU A 284 12.78 16.59 10.93
N LEU A 285 12.98 15.92 12.08
CA LEU A 285 12.70 16.46 13.40
C LEU A 285 13.65 17.62 13.81
N ARG A 286 14.89 17.62 13.29
CA ARG A 286 15.90 18.63 13.61
C ARG A 286 15.89 19.84 12.69
N ARG A 287 15.12 19.85 11.63
CA ARG A 287 15.05 21.01 10.71
C ARG A 287 14.62 22.26 11.48
N ALA A 288 15.19 23.40 11.12
CA ALA A 288 14.85 24.71 11.73
C ALA A 288 13.37 25.06 11.61
N ASP A 289 12.69 24.53 10.58
CA ASP A 289 11.26 24.73 10.29
C ASP A 289 10.39 23.53 10.76
N ALA A 290 10.94 22.60 11.54
CA ALA A 290 10.22 21.39 12.02
C ALA A 290 8.95 21.76 12.80
N GLY A 291 8.99 22.77 13.68
CA GLY A 291 7.83 23.22 14.44
C GLY A 291 6.66 23.77 13.59
N GLY A 292 6.88 24.02 12.30
CA GLY A 292 5.81 24.34 11.35
C GLY A 292 5.14 23.13 10.71
N ARG A 293 5.57 21.91 11.03
CA ARG A 293 5.05 20.63 10.46
C ARG A 293 4.58 19.74 11.59
N ARG A 294 3.50 19.09 11.32
CA ARG A 294 2.97 18.03 12.18
C ARG A 294 3.47 16.66 11.70
N ILE A 295 3.77 15.76 12.63
CA ILE A 295 4.11 14.37 12.34
C ILE A 295 3.03 13.42 12.89
N VAL A 296 2.55 12.51 12.04
CA VAL A 296 1.64 11.44 12.42
C VAL A 296 2.31 10.10 12.10
N CYS A 297 2.77 9.41 13.14
CA CYS A 297 3.41 8.11 13.02
C CYS A 297 2.39 7.00 13.22
N LEU A 298 2.16 6.18 12.18
CA LEU A 298 1.21 5.08 12.19
C LEU A 298 1.94 3.75 12.20
N SER A 299 1.54 2.84 13.09
CA SER A 299 2.10 1.50 13.14
C SER A 299 1.06 0.44 13.51
N ALA A 300 1.24 -0.76 12.94
CA ALA A 300 0.45 -1.95 13.31
C ALA A 300 1.09 -2.71 14.48
N ILE A 301 2.39 -2.49 14.69
CA ILE A 301 3.23 -3.31 15.55
C ILE A 301 4.12 -2.37 16.34
N LEU A 302 3.67 -1.98 17.52
CA LEU A 302 4.54 -1.26 18.47
C LEU A 302 4.68 -2.08 19.74
N PRO A 303 5.87 -2.07 20.37
CA PRO A 303 6.06 -2.62 21.69
C PRO A 303 5.18 -1.91 22.72
N SER A 304 5.22 -2.35 23.94
CA SER A 304 4.59 -1.68 25.09
C SER A 304 5.66 -1.30 26.11
N GLY A 305 5.40 -0.27 26.89
CA GLY A 305 6.33 0.24 27.90
C GLY A 305 7.40 1.15 27.32
N ASP A 306 8.59 1.10 27.88
CA ASP A 306 9.66 2.07 27.66
C ASP A 306 10.03 2.32 26.19
N GLU A 307 9.99 1.31 25.34
CA GLU A 307 10.33 1.44 23.92
C GLU A 307 9.27 2.25 23.14
N LEU A 308 7.99 2.12 23.51
CA LEU A 308 6.93 2.92 22.92
C LEU A 308 7.00 4.37 23.43
N ASP A 309 7.33 4.54 24.69
CA ASP A 309 7.50 5.86 25.31
C ASP A 309 8.68 6.60 24.66
N ASP A 310 9.80 5.90 24.41
CA ASP A 310 10.95 6.46 23.69
C ASP A 310 10.60 6.87 22.25
N LEU A 311 9.89 6.02 21.51
CA LEU A 311 9.43 6.35 20.16
C LEU A 311 8.49 7.57 20.18
N THR A 312 7.57 7.61 21.15
CA THR A 312 6.60 8.71 21.29
C THR A 312 7.30 10.03 21.63
N ALA A 313 8.21 10.00 22.60
CA ALA A 313 9.00 11.17 22.98
C ALA A 313 9.91 11.64 21.83
N TRP A 314 10.47 10.72 21.05
CA TRP A 314 11.26 11.06 19.85
C TRP A 314 10.43 11.78 18.80
N ILE A 315 9.29 11.20 18.38
CA ILE A 315 8.42 11.80 17.37
C ILE A 315 7.87 13.15 17.80
N ARG A 316 7.54 13.29 19.08
CA ARG A 316 7.00 14.52 19.68
C ARG A 316 8.06 15.53 20.10
N SER A 317 9.35 15.24 19.87
CA SER A 317 10.47 16.10 20.29
C SER A 317 10.38 16.54 21.77
N ASP A 318 10.01 15.61 22.64
CA ASP A 318 9.77 15.78 24.09
C ASP A 318 8.54 16.62 24.49
N GLU A 319 7.71 17.02 23.52
CA GLU A 319 6.43 17.66 23.87
C GLU A 319 5.50 16.65 24.60
N PRO A 320 4.79 17.10 25.65
CA PRO A 320 3.91 16.21 26.42
C PRO A 320 2.80 15.59 25.55
N GLY A 321 2.52 14.32 25.74
CA GLY A 321 1.44 13.61 25.07
C GLY A 321 1.70 12.10 25.02
N GLU A 322 0.63 11.33 25.13
CA GLU A 322 0.68 9.88 25.12
C GLU A 322 0.39 9.31 23.71
N PRO A 323 0.91 8.12 23.37
CA PRO A 323 0.55 7.44 22.15
C PRO A 323 -0.91 6.97 22.20
N VAL A 324 -1.62 7.00 21.06
CA VAL A 324 -2.92 6.37 20.95
C VAL A 324 -2.72 4.88 20.68
N ARG A 325 -3.21 4.04 21.59
CA ARG A 325 -3.09 2.59 21.47
C ARG A 325 -4.43 1.91 21.61
N SER A 326 -4.72 0.95 20.72
CA SER A 326 -5.88 0.08 20.83
C SER A 326 -5.55 -1.32 20.33
N ASP A 327 -6.00 -2.32 21.08
CA ASP A 327 -5.92 -3.73 20.67
C ASP A 327 -7.20 -4.20 19.95
N TRP A 328 -8.18 -3.30 19.80
CA TRP A 328 -9.43 -3.61 19.13
C TRP A 328 -9.23 -3.97 17.66
N ARG A 329 -9.93 -5.00 17.23
CA ARG A 329 -9.92 -5.47 15.83
C ARG A 329 -11.35 -5.67 15.32
N PRO A 330 -11.62 -5.36 14.05
CA PRO A 330 -12.94 -5.57 13.45
C PRO A 330 -13.30 -7.06 13.35
N THR A 331 -12.29 -7.95 13.37
CA THR A 331 -12.47 -9.40 13.29
C THR A 331 -11.64 -10.09 14.38
N ARG A 332 -12.21 -11.07 15.04
CA ARG A 332 -11.49 -11.89 16.02
C ARG A 332 -10.51 -12.82 15.30
N GLN A 333 -9.33 -13.02 15.89
CA GLN A 333 -8.37 -14.01 15.41
C GLN A 333 -8.52 -15.31 16.19
N ARG A 334 -8.62 -16.41 15.45
CA ARG A 334 -8.75 -17.75 16.03
C ARG A 334 -7.66 -18.66 15.48
N PHE A 335 -6.91 -19.29 16.37
CA PHE A 335 -5.80 -20.14 16.02
C PHE A 335 -6.22 -21.60 16.11
N GLY A 336 -6.19 -22.29 14.96
CA GLY A 336 -6.57 -23.68 14.83
C GLY A 336 -5.45 -24.58 14.32
N ALA A 337 -5.79 -25.84 14.09
CA ALA A 337 -4.90 -26.86 13.58
C ALA A 337 -5.62 -27.83 12.65
N LEU A 338 -5.01 -28.16 11.50
CA LEU A 338 -5.48 -29.20 10.57
C LEU A 338 -4.51 -30.38 10.65
N ALA A 339 -4.96 -31.46 11.24
CA ALA A 339 -4.13 -32.67 11.49
C ALA A 339 -4.58 -33.87 10.65
N TRP A 340 -3.66 -34.46 9.87
CA TRP A 340 -3.91 -35.65 9.07
C TRP A 340 -3.92 -36.90 9.93
N ARG A 341 -4.90 -37.78 9.72
CA ARG A 341 -5.08 -39.03 10.49
C ARG A 341 -4.96 -40.31 9.62
N GLY A 342 -4.30 -40.19 8.48
CA GLY A 342 -4.05 -41.33 7.57
C GLY A 342 -5.07 -41.46 6.43
N LYS A 343 -6.37 -41.24 6.69
CA LYS A 343 -7.43 -41.30 5.66
C LYS A 343 -8.20 -39.97 5.52
N ASP A 344 -8.16 -39.15 6.53
CA ASP A 344 -8.84 -37.87 6.59
C ASP A 344 -8.07 -36.89 7.48
N ALA A 345 -8.42 -35.62 7.41
CA ALA A 345 -7.91 -34.57 8.27
C ALA A 345 -8.98 -34.04 9.23
N LEU A 346 -8.60 -33.87 10.48
CA LEU A 346 -9.39 -33.21 11.53
C LEU A 346 -9.01 -31.73 11.57
N LEU A 347 -9.97 -30.83 11.38
CA LEU A 347 -9.80 -29.42 11.60
C LEU A 347 -10.27 -29.04 13.01
N ARG A 348 -9.35 -28.63 13.88
CA ARG A 348 -9.67 -27.98 15.16
C ARG A 348 -9.68 -26.47 14.98
N LEU A 349 -10.69 -25.83 15.53
CA LEU A 349 -10.85 -24.37 15.46
C LEU A 349 -10.13 -23.64 16.59
N ASP A 350 -9.75 -24.37 17.66
CA ASP A 350 -8.94 -23.88 18.77
C ASP A 350 -7.76 -24.83 19.04
N LEU A 351 -6.77 -24.36 19.79
CA LEU A 351 -5.60 -25.17 20.16
C LEU A 351 -5.85 -26.10 21.35
N ASP A 352 -6.95 -25.91 22.04
CA ASP A 352 -7.35 -26.76 23.15
C ASP A 352 -7.99 -28.05 22.63
N ASP A 353 -7.67 -29.15 23.29
CA ASP A 353 -8.15 -30.47 22.84
C ASP A 353 -9.68 -30.64 23.02
N ASP A 354 -10.30 -29.83 23.87
CA ASP A 354 -11.75 -29.81 24.10
C ASP A 354 -12.50 -28.77 23.22
N GLY A 355 -11.76 -28.01 22.38
CA GLY A 355 -12.33 -26.99 21.50
C GLY A 355 -13.15 -27.55 20.33
N PRO A 356 -13.95 -26.70 19.66
CA PRO A 356 -14.78 -27.12 18.54
C PRO A 356 -13.94 -27.64 17.37
N PHE A 357 -14.41 -28.69 16.71
CA PHE A 357 -13.73 -29.32 15.60
C PHE A 357 -14.69 -29.74 14.48
N LEU A 358 -14.12 -29.86 13.27
CA LEU A 358 -14.76 -30.45 12.09
C LEU A 358 -14.05 -31.74 11.72
N ASP A 359 -14.78 -32.84 11.87
CA ASP A 359 -14.29 -34.16 11.51
C ASP A 359 -14.26 -34.34 9.99
N LYS A 360 -13.28 -35.12 9.49
CA LYS A 360 -13.16 -35.43 8.06
C LYS A 360 -13.19 -34.20 7.13
N PHE A 361 -12.58 -33.10 7.57
CA PHE A 361 -12.59 -31.83 6.84
C PHE A 361 -11.94 -31.99 5.45
N VAL A 362 -10.86 -32.75 5.33
CA VAL A 362 -10.26 -33.16 4.06
C VAL A 362 -10.23 -34.67 3.99
N LEU A 363 -10.72 -35.24 2.90
CA LEU A 363 -10.71 -36.69 2.68
C LEU A 363 -9.55 -37.10 1.77
N GLN A 364 -9.02 -38.29 2.00
CA GLN A 364 -8.05 -38.94 1.13
C GLN A 364 -8.59 -39.06 -0.30
N LYS A 365 -7.80 -38.59 -1.28
CA LYS A 365 -8.11 -38.78 -2.70
C LYS A 365 -7.40 -40.03 -3.22
N PRO A 366 -8.11 -41.00 -3.83
CA PRO A 366 -7.52 -42.23 -4.36
C PRO A 366 -6.55 -41.90 -5.51
N ALA A 367 -5.54 -42.73 -5.68
CA ALA A 367 -4.61 -42.64 -6.81
C ALA A 367 -5.38 -42.81 -8.14
N ARG A 368 -5.05 -42.04 -9.17
CA ARG A 368 -5.66 -42.06 -10.50
C ARG A 368 -4.64 -42.44 -11.55
N GLY A 369 -5.07 -43.13 -12.58
CA GLY A 369 -4.23 -43.49 -13.72
C GLY A 369 -3.06 -44.38 -13.33
N LYS A 370 -1.83 -43.96 -13.63
CA LYS A 370 -0.59 -44.72 -13.33
C LYS A 370 -0.02 -44.47 -11.92
N GLU A 371 -0.68 -43.66 -11.12
CA GLU A 371 -0.22 -43.31 -9.78
C GLU A 371 -0.38 -44.51 -8.80
N LYS A 372 0.61 -44.63 -7.89
CA LYS A 372 0.63 -45.75 -6.92
C LYS A 372 0.18 -45.32 -5.51
N LYS A 373 0.30 -44.02 -5.18
CA LYS A 373 0.00 -43.51 -3.83
C LYS A 373 -1.19 -42.55 -3.86
N PRO A 374 -2.08 -42.59 -2.87
CA PRO A 374 -3.18 -41.59 -2.75
C PRO A 374 -2.64 -40.24 -2.31
N TYR A 375 -3.49 -39.22 -2.38
CA TYR A 375 -3.24 -37.86 -1.91
C TYR A 375 -3.98 -37.61 -0.58
N PRO A 376 -3.48 -36.67 0.30
CA PRO A 376 -2.28 -35.84 0.17
C PRO A 376 -0.99 -36.65 0.41
N ARG A 377 0.12 -36.18 -0.19
CA ARG A 377 1.46 -36.78 -0.03
C ARG A 377 2.45 -35.87 0.68
N LYS A 378 2.19 -34.54 0.68
CA LYS A 378 3.00 -33.49 1.28
C LYS A 378 2.07 -32.53 2.04
N ASN A 379 2.62 -31.71 2.96
CA ASN A 379 1.86 -30.64 3.63
C ASN A 379 1.22 -29.67 2.63
N SER A 380 1.92 -29.37 1.54
CA SER A 380 1.39 -28.51 0.48
C SER A 380 0.13 -29.07 -0.18
N HIS A 381 0.08 -30.37 -0.44
CA HIS A 381 -1.14 -31.01 -0.96
C HIS A 381 -2.31 -30.92 0.03
N LEU A 382 -2.04 -31.13 1.32
CA LEU A 382 -3.07 -31.03 2.36
C LEU A 382 -3.59 -29.59 2.48
N ALA A 383 -2.68 -28.60 2.41
CA ALA A 383 -3.05 -27.19 2.41
C ALA A 383 -3.91 -26.81 1.19
N LEU A 384 -3.55 -27.27 -0.01
CA LEU A 384 -4.34 -27.03 -1.22
C LEU A 384 -5.73 -27.65 -1.12
N PHE A 385 -5.85 -28.91 -0.72
CA PHE A 385 -7.16 -29.54 -0.55
C PHE A 385 -8.02 -28.82 0.50
N ALA A 386 -7.41 -28.38 1.62
CA ALA A 386 -8.10 -27.59 2.63
C ALA A 386 -8.57 -26.24 2.07
N ALA A 387 -7.75 -25.58 1.26
CA ALA A 387 -8.13 -24.30 0.65
C ALA A 387 -9.34 -24.45 -0.29
N TRP A 388 -9.42 -25.54 -1.06
CA TRP A 388 -10.60 -25.84 -1.89
C TRP A 388 -11.86 -26.13 -1.06
N GLU A 389 -11.73 -26.85 0.08
CA GLU A 389 -12.86 -27.08 0.99
C GLU A 389 -13.36 -25.77 1.62
N PHE A 390 -12.47 -24.83 1.96
CA PHE A 390 -12.86 -23.50 2.44
C PHE A 390 -13.48 -22.66 1.31
N ALA A 391 -12.90 -22.69 0.11
CA ALA A 391 -13.42 -21.95 -1.05
C ALA A 391 -14.81 -22.43 -1.45
N ALA A 392 -15.08 -23.74 -1.38
CA ALA A 392 -16.42 -24.31 -1.59
C ALA A 392 -17.46 -23.81 -0.58
N LYS A 393 -17.03 -23.41 0.62
CA LYS A 393 -17.85 -22.79 1.66
C LYS A 393 -17.87 -21.25 1.57
N GLY A 394 -17.44 -20.67 0.45
CA GLY A 394 -17.41 -19.22 0.21
C GLY A 394 -16.32 -18.47 1.01
N LYS A 395 -15.37 -19.18 1.65
CA LYS A 395 -14.30 -18.57 2.45
C LYS A 395 -13.06 -18.33 1.60
N ARG A 396 -12.64 -17.06 1.49
CA ARG A 396 -11.35 -16.71 0.87
C ARG A 396 -10.21 -17.24 1.72
N THR A 397 -9.26 -17.92 1.10
CA THR A 397 -8.16 -18.61 1.79
C THR A 397 -6.82 -18.12 1.30
N LEU A 398 -5.94 -17.75 2.23
CA LEU A 398 -4.53 -17.45 1.99
C LEU A 398 -3.67 -18.61 2.48
N ILE A 399 -2.84 -19.16 1.60
CA ILE A 399 -1.78 -20.12 1.94
C ILE A 399 -0.49 -19.33 2.07
N PHE A 400 0.08 -19.30 3.26
CA PHE A 400 1.34 -18.62 3.54
C PHE A 400 2.51 -19.57 3.27
N SER A 401 3.39 -19.15 2.38
CA SER A 401 4.66 -19.84 2.09
C SER A 401 5.82 -19.01 2.61
N THR A 402 6.80 -19.62 3.23
CA THR A 402 7.94 -18.89 3.82
C THR A 402 8.95 -18.38 2.79
N GLN A 403 8.90 -18.88 1.55
CA GLN A 403 9.82 -18.52 0.46
C GLN A 403 9.09 -18.35 -0.88
N ALA A 404 9.58 -17.45 -1.73
CA ALA A 404 9.03 -17.18 -3.04
C ALA A 404 9.11 -18.40 -3.99
N ASN A 405 10.20 -19.15 -3.96
CA ASN A 405 10.36 -20.37 -4.78
C ASN A 405 9.29 -21.43 -4.47
N TRP A 406 8.92 -21.54 -3.20
CA TRP A 406 7.86 -22.46 -2.80
C TRP A 406 6.48 -21.98 -3.27
N VAL A 407 6.25 -20.68 -3.38
CA VAL A 407 5.01 -20.14 -3.97
C VAL A 407 4.85 -20.59 -5.42
N GLU A 408 5.93 -20.53 -6.21
CA GLU A 408 5.92 -21.04 -7.60
C GLU A 408 5.71 -22.57 -7.66
N SER A 409 6.33 -23.32 -6.73
CA SER A 409 6.11 -24.75 -6.60
C SER A 409 4.64 -25.07 -6.29
N TYR A 410 4.00 -24.30 -5.41
CA TYR A 410 2.54 -24.42 -5.19
C TYR A 410 1.76 -24.17 -6.48
N GLY A 411 2.14 -23.17 -7.27
CA GLY A 411 1.52 -22.90 -8.57
C GLY A 411 1.60 -24.10 -9.53
N LYS A 412 2.77 -24.72 -9.67
CA LYS A 412 2.95 -25.94 -10.45
C LYS A 412 2.07 -27.09 -9.94
N GLN A 413 1.99 -27.26 -8.60
CA GLN A 413 1.15 -28.30 -7.97
C GLN A 413 -0.35 -28.05 -8.22
N VAL A 414 -0.82 -26.79 -8.16
CA VAL A 414 -2.21 -26.44 -8.48
C VAL A 414 -2.56 -26.86 -9.88
N VAL A 415 -1.72 -26.47 -10.87
CA VAL A 415 -1.95 -26.82 -12.29
C VAL A 415 -1.95 -28.33 -12.49
N ASP A 416 -0.97 -29.05 -11.92
CA ASP A 416 -0.88 -30.51 -12.01
C ASP A 416 -2.11 -31.22 -11.41
N LEU A 417 -2.53 -30.81 -10.21
CA LEU A 417 -3.70 -31.38 -9.54
C LEU A 417 -5.02 -31.07 -10.27
N CYS A 418 -5.12 -29.90 -10.93
CA CYS A 418 -6.27 -29.56 -11.77
C CYS A 418 -6.29 -30.40 -13.04
N VAL A 419 -5.17 -30.54 -13.75
CA VAL A 419 -5.06 -31.37 -14.97
C VAL A 419 -5.38 -32.83 -14.65
N ARG A 420 -4.96 -33.36 -13.52
CA ARG A 420 -5.28 -34.74 -13.07
C ARG A 420 -6.71 -34.87 -12.51
N GLY A 421 -7.47 -33.79 -12.43
CA GLY A 421 -8.85 -33.80 -11.96
C GLY A 421 -9.03 -34.00 -10.44
N TYR A 422 -7.98 -33.75 -9.62
CA TYR A 422 -8.09 -33.76 -8.15
C TYR A 422 -8.68 -32.47 -7.60
N LEU A 423 -8.42 -31.35 -8.28
CA LEU A 423 -8.97 -30.04 -7.99
C LEU A 423 -9.78 -29.54 -9.21
N GLY A 424 -10.85 -28.80 -8.98
CA GLY A 424 -11.64 -28.14 -10.02
C GLY A 424 -11.31 -26.65 -10.13
N SER A 425 -11.74 -25.98 -11.23
CA SER A 425 -11.70 -24.53 -11.32
C SER A 425 -12.52 -23.89 -10.19
N LEU A 426 -12.03 -22.80 -9.64
CA LEU A 426 -12.72 -21.95 -8.66
C LEU A 426 -13.40 -20.75 -9.32
N LEU A 427 -13.21 -20.55 -10.63
CA LEU A 427 -13.86 -19.50 -11.39
C LEU A 427 -15.25 -19.96 -11.88
N GLU A 428 -16.19 -19.06 -11.79
CA GLU A 428 -17.54 -19.19 -12.34
C GLU A 428 -17.63 -18.57 -13.74
N ASP A 429 -16.83 -17.50 -13.98
CA ASP A 429 -16.74 -16.77 -15.22
C ASP A 429 -15.29 -16.32 -15.45
N GLU A 430 -14.82 -16.36 -16.70
CA GLU A 430 -13.48 -15.92 -17.09
C GLU A 430 -13.41 -14.42 -17.45
N ALA A 431 -14.54 -13.79 -17.74
CA ALA A 431 -14.56 -12.38 -18.14
C ALA A 431 -13.87 -11.44 -17.12
N PRO A 432 -14.06 -11.58 -15.79
CA PRO A 432 -13.40 -10.70 -14.81
C PRO A 432 -11.87 -10.80 -14.80
N ILE A 433 -11.29 -11.96 -15.18
CA ILE A 433 -9.84 -12.16 -15.15
C ILE A 433 -9.15 -11.82 -16.48
N ALA A 434 -9.91 -11.50 -17.54
CA ALA A 434 -9.38 -11.30 -18.88
C ALA A 434 -8.22 -10.29 -18.92
N ARG A 435 -8.38 -9.12 -18.29
CA ARG A 435 -7.34 -8.09 -18.23
C ARG A 435 -6.06 -8.59 -17.52
N ALA A 436 -6.20 -9.25 -16.39
CA ALA A 436 -5.06 -9.80 -15.65
C ALA A 436 -4.35 -10.91 -16.44
N LEU A 437 -5.12 -11.73 -17.19
CA LEU A 437 -4.56 -12.73 -18.10
C LEU A 437 -3.73 -12.09 -19.21
N GLU A 438 -4.21 -11.01 -19.83
CA GLU A 438 -3.50 -10.31 -20.88
C GLU A 438 -2.17 -9.76 -20.38
N VAL A 439 -2.22 -9.01 -19.24
CA VAL A 439 -1.01 -8.48 -18.59
C VAL A 439 -0.06 -9.63 -18.20
N GLY A 440 -0.59 -10.71 -17.63
CA GLY A 440 0.20 -11.88 -17.26
C GLY A 440 0.88 -12.56 -18.46
N LYS A 441 0.17 -12.76 -19.55
CA LYS A 441 0.74 -13.34 -20.78
C LYS A 441 1.84 -12.46 -21.37
N GLU A 442 1.64 -11.16 -21.41
CA GLU A 442 2.61 -10.23 -21.96
C GLU A 442 3.92 -10.21 -21.14
N TRP A 443 3.82 -10.15 -19.81
CA TRP A 443 5.00 -10.04 -18.96
C TRP A 443 5.67 -11.38 -18.66
N LEU A 444 4.88 -12.44 -18.43
CA LEU A 444 5.36 -13.72 -17.92
C LEU A 444 5.37 -14.85 -19.01
N GLY A 445 4.62 -14.65 -20.07
CA GLY A 445 4.35 -15.69 -21.06
C GLY A 445 3.16 -16.59 -20.66
N GLU A 446 2.54 -17.21 -21.68
CA GLU A 446 1.28 -17.96 -21.48
C GLU A 446 1.43 -19.20 -20.59
N ASN A 447 2.62 -19.81 -20.55
CA ASN A 447 2.88 -21.05 -19.82
C ASN A 447 3.38 -20.84 -18.38
N HIS A 448 3.51 -19.59 -17.92
CA HIS A 448 4.00 -19.32 -16.57
C HIS A 448 3.00 -19.83 -15.52
N PRO A 449 3.48 -20.46 -14.41
CA PRO A 449 2.60 -21.03 -13.38
C PRO A 449 1.58 -20.03 -12.81
N ALA A 450 1.96 -18.76 -12.62
CA ALA A 450 1.05 -17.72 -12.11
C ALA A 450 -0.11 -17.44 -13.10
N VAL A 451 0.17 -17.42 -14.41
CA VAL A 451 -0.86 -17.23 -15.45
C VAL A 451 -1.78 -18.45 -15.55
N ALA A 452 -1.19 -19.66 -15.49
CA ALA A 452 -1.96 -20.89 -15.50
C ALA A 452 -2.86 -21.03 -14.24
N CYS A 453 -2.38 -20.62 -13.06
CA CYS A 453 -3.16 -20.62 -11.82
C CYS A 453 -4.32 -19.61 -11.89
N LEU A 454 -4.11 -18.45 -12.48
CA LEU A 454 -5.16 -17.45 -12.65
C LEU A 454 -6.36 -18.00 -13.44
N LYS A 455 -6.11 -18.83 -14.48
CA LYS A 455 -7.16 -19.51 -15.27
C LYS A 455 -8.04 -20.47 -14.45
N VAL A 456 -7.58 -20.90 -13.29
CA VAL A 456 -8.36 -21.76 -12.37
C VAL A 456 -8.83 -21.03 -11.09
N GLY A 457 -8.68 -19.72 -11.02
CA GLY A 457 -9.16 -18.89 -9.90
C GLY A 457 -8.23 -18.81 -8.70
N VAL A 458 -6.92 -19.06 -8.90
CA VAL A 458 -5.89 -19.00 -7.86
C VAL A 458 -4.90 -17.88 -8.16
N ALA A 459 -4.61 -17.05 -7.15
CA ALA A 459 -3.54 -16.05 -7.22
C ALA A 459 -2.23 -16.65 -6.68
N ILE A 460 -1.16 -16.50 -7.44
CA ILE A 460 0.22 -16.70 -7.00
C ILE A 460 0.82 -15.32 -6.78
N HIS A 461 1.33 -15.04 -5.58
CA HIS A 461 1.81 -13.71 -5.23
C HIS A 461 3.16 -13.75 -4.50
N HIS A 462 4.19 -13.18 -5.10
CA HIS A 462 5.51 -12.98 -4.50
C HIS A 462 6.22 -11.78 -5.16
N GLY A 463 7.22 -11.22 -4.51
CA GLY A 463 7.89 -9.99 -4.92
C GLY A 463 8.63 -10.07 -6.26
N ARG A 464 8.88 -11.27 -6.81
CA ARG A 464 9.53 -11.46 -8.12
C ARG A 464 8.57 -11.38 -9.31
N LEU A 465 7.27 -11.23 -9.08
CA LEU A 465 6.31 -11.03 -10.17
C LEU A 465 6.29 -9.56 -10.59
N PRO A 466 6.18 -9.27 -11.90
CA PRO A 466 6.14 -7.90 -12.40
C PRO A 466 5.03 -7.07 -11.75
N SER A 467 5.37 -5.84 -11.33
CA SER A 467 4.43 -4.93 -10.65
C SER A 467 3.12 -4.68 -11.40
N PRO A 468 3.09 -4.59 -12.76
CA PRO A 468 1.83 -4.47 -13.49
C PRO A 468 0.91 -5.68 -13.30
N PHE A 469 1.47 -6.90 -13.32
CA PHE A 469 0.68 -8.11 -13.09
C PHE A 469 0.21 -8.24 -11.64
N LEU A 470 1.06 -7.90 -10.67
CA LEU A 470 0.68 -7.88 -9.26
C LEU A 470 -0.50 -6.93 -9.00
N ARG A 471 -0.49 -5.75 -9.61
CA ARG A 471 -1.61 -4.78 -9.49
C ARG A 471 -2.94 -5.35 -9.99
N GLU A 472 -2.93 -6.09 -11.10
CA GLU A 472 -4.14 -6.74 -11.62
C GLU A 472 -4.63 -7.86 -10.69
N LEU A 473 -3.71 -8.69 -10.14
CA LEU A 473 -4.06 -9.71 -9.15
C LEU A 473 -4.68 -9.09 -7.89
N GLU A 474 -4.11 -8.00 -7.39
CA GLU A 474 -4.62 -7.29 -6.22
C GLU A 474 -6.03 -6.72 -6.43
N ALA A 475 -6.30 -6.19 -7.62
CA ALA A 475 -7.63 -5.72 -7.99
C ALA A 475 -8.64 -6.86 -7.98
N LEU A 476 -8.32 -8.01 -8.60
CA LEU A 476 -9.18 -9.20 -8.60
C LEU A 476 -9.41 -9.77 -7.19
N LEU A 477 -8.39 -9.71 -6.35
CA LEU A 477 -8.50 -10.12 -4.94
C LEU A 477 -9.37 -9.14 -4.15
N SER A 478 -9.24 -7.85 -4.37
CA SER A 478 -10.10 -6.83 -3.74
C SER A 478 -11.57 -7.03 -4.13
N ASP A 479 -11.84 -7.28 -5.40
CA ASP A 479 -13.19 -7.48 -5.94
C ASP A 479 -13.81 -8.83 -5.56
N GLY A 480 -13.02 -9.74 -4.98
CA GLY A 480 -13.52 -11.05 -4.53
C GLY A 480 -13.61 -12.12 -5.61
N VAL A 481 -13.06 -11.86 -6.79
CA VAL A 481 -13.04 -12.80 -7.93
C VAL A 481 -12.19 -14.04 -7.60
N LEU A 482 -11.00 -13.85 -7.01
CA LEU A 482 -10.12 -14.94 -6.66
C LEU A 482 -10.37 -15.41 -5.22
N LYS A 483 -10.55 -16.73 -5.05
CA LYS A 483 -10.93 -17.35 -3.75
C LYS A 483 -9.74 -17.93 -3.00
N VAL A 484 -8.66 -18.31 -3.68
CA VAL A 484 -7.44 -18.88 -3.09
C VAL A 484 -6.22 -18.07 -3.51
N ILE A 485 -5.36 -17.79 -2.54
CA ILE A 485 -4.13 -17.02 -2.72
C ILE A 485 -2.99 -17.85 -2.14
N VAL A 486 -1.90 -18.00 -2.86
CA VAL A 486 -0.63 -18.53 -2.33
C VAL A 486 0.39 -17.39 -2.35
N ALA A 487 0.97 -17.06 -1.20
CA ALA A 487 1.83 -15.89 -1.10
C ALA A 487 3.03 -16.08 -0.18
N SER A 488 4.12 -15.35 -0.50
CA SER A 488 5.34 -15.26 0.30
C SER A 488 5.27 -14.13 1.34
N PRO A 489 6.26 -14.02 2.25
CA PRO A 489 6.32 -12.97 3.29
C PRO A 489 6.26 -11.55 2.76
N THR A 490 6.70 -11.29 1.55
CA THR A 490 6.60 -9.96 0.91
C THR A 490 5.17 -9.42 0.86
N LEU A 491 4.18 -10.31 0.86
CA LEU A 491 2.77 -9.94 0.97
C LEU A 491 2.41 -9.42 2.38
N SER A 492 3.13 -9.86 3.42
CA SER A 492 2.86 -9.42 4.79
C SER A 492 3.24 -7.96 5.04
N GLN A 493 4.15 -7.43 4.24
CA GLN A 493 4.76 -6.12 4.44
C GLN A 493 4.09 -4.96 3.68
N GLY A 494 3.00 -5.16 2.94
CA GLY A 494 2.49 -4.02 2.18
C GLY A 494 1.09 -4.10 1.59
N LEU A 495 0.44 -5.25 1.56
CA LEU A 495 -0.83 -5.39 0.85
C LEU A 495 -2.01 -5.67 1.78
N ASN A 496 -3.11 -4.96 1.57
CA ASN A 496 -4.34 -5.16 2.34
C ASN A 496 -5.17 -6.34 1.78
N LEU A 497 -4.54 -7.52 1.66
CA LEU A 497 -5.17 -8.74 1.20
C LEU A 497 -5.65 -9.58 2.39
N ASN A 498 -6.82 -9.25 2.89
CA ASN A 498 -7.42 -9.98 4.00
C ASN A 498 -8.16 -11.22 3.49
N ALA A 499 -7.91 -12.36 4.13
CA ALA A 499 -8.57 -13.63 3.86
C ALA A 499 -9.34 -14.10 5.10
N ALA A 500 -10.46 -14.80 4.90
CA ALA A 500 -11.21 -15.39 6.01
C ALA A 500 -10.40 -16.48 6.72
N VAL A 501 -9.56 -17.19 5.96
CA VAL A 501 -8.73 -18.30 6.47
C VAL A 501 -7.29 -18.10 6.02
N LEU A 502 -6.37 -18.24 6.97
CA LEU A 502 -4.92 -18.28 6.74
C LEU A 502 -4.42 -19.70 7.03
N LEU A 503 -3.88 -20.36 6.03
CA LEU A 503 -3.23 -21.68 6.17
C LEU A 503 -1.71 -21.50 6.26
N VAL A 504 -1.09 -22.11 7.27
CA VAL A 504 0.34 -22.05 7.54
C VAL A 504 0.92 -23.45 7.46
N PRO A 505 1.40 -23.92 6.29
CA PRO A 505 1.92 -25.29 6.11
C PRO A 505 3.30 -25.51 6.73
N ALA A 506 4.14 -24.45 6.77
CA ALA A 506 5.50 -24.52 7.28
C ALA A 506 5.75 -23.47 8.37
N LEU A 507 6.56 -23.80 9.39
CA LEU A 507 6.96 -22.92 10.50
C LEU A 507 8.42 -22.49 10.40
N TYR A 508 9.15 -23.00 9.43
CA TYR A 508 10.58 -22.78 9.23
C TYR A 508 10.86 -22.30 7.81
N ARG A 509 11.91 -21.50 7.67
CA ARG A 509 12.54 -21.09 6.42
C ARG A 509 13.94 -21.68 6.42
N ALA A 510 14.17 -22.70 5.59
CA ALA A 510 15.35 -23.56 5.72
C ALA A 510 15.46 -24.10 7.16
N SER A 511 16.55 -23.86 7.87
CA SER A 511 16.76 -24.26 9.27
C SER A 511 16.20 -23.26 10.29
N GLU A 512 15.90 -22.00 9.89
CA GLU A 512 15.46 -20.95 10.80
C GLU A 512 13.95 -20.95 11.01
N LYS A 513 13.54 -20.76 12.26
CA LYS A 513 12.13 -20.57 12.61
C LYS A 513 11.65 -19.19 12.19
N ILE A 514 10.41 -19.10 11.67
CA ILE A 514 9.75 -17.82 11.37
C ILE A 514 9.76 -16.95 12.63
N LYS A 515 10.19 -15.68 12.50
CA LYS A 515 10.19 -14.71 13.60
C LYS A 515 8.76 -14.36 14.02
N GLY A 516 8.54 -14.17 15.32
CA GLY A 516 7.22 -13.87 15.88
C GLY A 516 6.58 -12.62 15.27
N GLU A 517 7.38 -11.60 14.97
CA GLU A 517 6.94 -10.35 14.33
C GLU A 517 6.47 -10.56 12.89
N GLU A 518 7.24 -11.29 12.08
CA GLU A 518 6.85 -11.66 10.72
C GLU A 518 5.52 -12.42 10.72
N PHE A 519 5.41 -13.39 11.62
CA PHE A 519 4.18 -14.16 11.77
C PHE A 519 3.00 -13.29 12.24
N ALA A 520 3.20 -12.37 13.18
CA ALA A 520 2.16 -11.45 13.65
C ALA A 520 1.60 -10.58 12.51
N ASN A 521 2.47 -10.12 11.59
CA ASN A 521 2.07 -9.37 10.39
C ASN A 521 1.20 -10.21 9.45
N VAL A 522 1.59 -11.45 9.21
CA VAL A 522 0.82 -12.39 8.39
C VAL A 522 -0.51 -12.75 9.06
N ALA A 523 -0.49 -13.08 10.35
CA ALA A 523 -1.69 -13.38 11.14
C ALA A 523 -2.67 -12.20 11.17
N GLY A 524 -2.15 -10.97 11.15
CA GLY A 524 -2.95 -9.74 11.04
C GLY A 524 -3.82 -9.65 9.77
N ARG A 525 -3.55 -10.49 8.75
CA ARG A 525 -4.32 -10.56 7.49
C ARG A 525 -5.51 -11.53 7.57
N ALA A 526 -5.65 -12.28 8.67
CA ALA A 526 -6.78 -13.17 8.86
C ALA A 526 -8.02 -12.40 9.34
N GLY A 527 -9.12 -12.54 8.59
CA GLY A 527 -10.38 -11.85 8.83
C GLY A 527 -10.55 -10.56 7.99
N ARG A 528 -11.67 -10.47 7.28
CA ARG A 528 -12.04 -9.29 6.47
C ARG A 528 -13.00 -8.42 7.26
N ALA A 529 -12.64 -7.17 7.49
CA ALA A 529 -13.52 -6.19 8.10
C ALA A 529 -14.87 -6.12 7.35
N PHE A 530 -15.98 -6.01 8.06
CA PHE A 530 -17.37 -5.97 7.56
C PHE A 530 -17.87 -7.24 6.85
N VAL A 531 -17.02 -8.26 6.68
CA VAL A 531 -17.39 -9.49 5.96
C VAL A 531 -17.30 -10.72 6.87
N ASP A 532 -16.22 -10.82 7.65
CA ASP A 532 -15.98 -11.97 8.50
C ASP A 532 -16.06 -11.56 9.99
N VAL A 533 -16.74 -12.36 10.79
CA VAL A 533 -16.78 -12.18 12.26
C VAL A 533 -15.45 -12.64 12.87
N GLU A 534 -14.87 -13.72 12.30
CA GLU A 534 -13.62 -14.33 12.75
C GLU A 534 -12.67 -14.57 11.59
N GLY A 535 -11.38 -14.34 11.81
CA GLY A 535 -10.27 -14.77 10.95
C GLY A 535 -9.65 -16.05 11.51
N LEU A 536 -9.71 -17.14 10.75
CA LEU A 536 -9.19 -18.43 11.16
C LEU A 536 -7.75 -18.64 10.68
N ILE A 537 -6.82 -18.91 11.61
CA ILE A 537 -5.40 -19.14 11.33
C ILE A 537 -5.08 -20.59 11.66
N VAL A 538 -4.72 -21.38 10.67
CA VAL A 538 -4.61 -22.84 10.80
C VAL A 538 -3.21 -23.33 10.41
N HIS A 539 -2.52 -23.99 11.32
CA HIS A 539 -1.32 -24.74 10.96
C HIS A 539 -1.70 -26.11 10.38
N VAL A 540 -1.09 -26.42 9.22
CA VAL A 540 -1.35 -27.68 8.47
C VAL A 540 -0.30 -28.73 8.86
N MET A 541 -0.75 -29.92 9.27
CA MET A 541 0.09 -30.98 9.81
C MET A 541 -0.22 -32.33 9.15
N LEU A 542 0.64 -32.77 8.24
CA LEU A 542 0.53 -34.11 7.63
C LEU A 542 1.18 -35.17 8.49
N ASP A 543 2.30 -34.83 9.15
CA ASP A 543 3.14 -35.71 9.96
C ASP A 543 3.63 -35.02 11.25
N LYS A 544 4.34 -35.76 12.13
CA LYS A 544 4.95 -35.23 13.38
C LYS A 544 4.01 -34.30 14.19
N ILE A 545 2.73 -34.68 14.27
CA ILE A 545 1.62 -33.83 14.73
C ILE A 545 1.90 -33.20 16.10
N ASP A 546 2.38 -33.99 17.09
CA ASP A 546 2.60 -33.51 18.45
C ASP A 546 3.76 -32.47 18.53
N TRP A 547 4.83 -32.74 17.78
CA TRP A 547 5.95 -31.81 17.68
C TRP A 547 5.51 -30.50 17.01
N ARG A 548 4.79 -30.59 15.86
CA ARG A 548 4.26 -29.41 15.14
C ARG A 548 3.29 -28.60 16.00
N LYS A 549 2.42 -29.24 16.78
CA LYS A 549 1.55 -28.56 17.74
C LYS A 549 2.33 -27.77 18.79
N LYS A 550 3.41 -28.34 19.32
CA LYS A 550 4.26 -27.69 20.30
C LYS A 550 4.95 -26.46 19.71
N GLU A 551 5.53 -26.58 18.50
CA GLU A 551 6.20 -25.47 17.83
C GLU A 551 5.20 -24.39 17.40
N TRP A 552 3.99 -24.77 16.98
CA TRP A 552 2.90 -23.85 16.67
C TRP A 552 2.49 -23.00 17.89
N ARG A 553 2.32 -23.61 19.04
CA ARG A 553 2.04 -22.88 20.30
C ARG A 553 3.16 -21.92 20.68
N LYS A 554 4.41 -22.31 20.49
CA LYS A 554 5.57 -21.43 20.74
C LYS A 554 5.57 -20.22 19.79
N LEU A 555 5.27 -20.42 18.50
CA LEU A 555 5.21 -19.35 17.53
C LEU A 555 4.10 -18.36 17.88
N ILE A 556 2.91 -18.84 18.24
CA ILE A 556 1.81 -17.95 18.67
C ILE A 556 2.20 -17.16 19.93
N ALA A 557 2.87 -17.78 20.89
CA ALA A 557 3.33 -17.08 22.09
C ALA A 557 4.36 -15.99 21.77
N SER A 558 5.25 -16.22 20.81
CA SER A 558 6.28 -15.25 20.41
C SER A 558 5.74 -14.01 19.70
N THR A 559 4.51 -14.01 19.18
CA THR A 559 3.89 -12.82 18.57
C THR A 559 3.66 -11.68 19.56
N LYS A 560 3.69 -11.96 20.86
CA LYS A 560 3.48 -10.95 21.92
C LYS A 560 4.78 -10.26 22.34
N ALA A 561 5.93 -10.87 22.11
CA ALA A 561 7.23 -10.28 22.44
C ALA A 561 7.70 -9.44 21.24
N ARG A 562 7.79 -8.15 21.44
CA ARG A 562 8.19 -7.17 20.41
C ARG A 562 9.23 -6.25 21.00
N THR A 563 10.28 -5.99 20.26
CA THR A 563 11.34 -5.06 20.60
C THR A 563 11.50 -4.03 19.48
N LEU A 564 11.72 -2.80 19.86
CA LEU A 564 12.04 -1.70 18.94
C LEU A 564 13.35 -1.09 19.36
N LYS A 565 14.45 -1.53 18.75
CA LYS A 565 15.78 -1.03 19.08
C LYS A 565 16.35 -0.19 17.94
N SER A 566 16.90 0.99 18.26
CA SER A 566 17.53 1.89 17.30
C SER A 566 18.54 1.15 16.42
N GLY A 567 18.45 1.34 15.11
CA GLY A 567 19.39 0.79 14.14
C GLY A 567 20.81 1.33 14.35
N LEU A 568 20.94 2.57 14.84
CA LEU A 568 22.24 3.17 15.18
C LEU A 568 22.93 2.46 16.35
N ILE A 569 22.16 1.95 17.33
CA ILE A 569 22.72 1.12 18.40
C ILE A 569 23.18 -0.21 17.84
N GLN A 570 22.33 -0.84 17.02
CA GLN A 570 22.57 -2.19 16.51
C GLN A 570 23.78 -2.24 15.57
N ILE A 571 23.94 -1.27 14.64
CA ILE A 571 25.08 -1.25 13.70
C ILE A 571 26.42 -1.08 14.43
N VAL A 572 26.49 -0.19 15.42
CA VAL A 572 27.72 0.01 16.19
C VAL A 572 28.02 -1.21 17.06
N ALA A 573 27.01 -1.79 17.71
CA ALA A 573 27.18 -3.01 18.51
C ALA A 573 27.68 -4.18 17.64
N GLU A 574 27.15 -4.36 16.43
CA GLU A 574 27.59 -5.39 15.48
C GLU A 574 29.06 -5.22 15.06
N ILE A 575 29.48 -3.99 14.74
CA ILE A 575 30.87 -3.68 14.40
C ILE A 575 31.79 -4.04 15.57
N LEU A 576 31.44 -3.61 16.78
CA LEU A 576 32.26 -3.85 17.97
C LEU A 576 32.33 -5.34 18.33
N GLU A 577 31.23 -6.08 18.18
CA GLU A 577 31.19 -7.52 18.43
C GLU A 577 32.10 -8.29 17.46
N ARG A 578 32.04 -7.99 16.15
CA ARG A 578 32.88 -8.63 15.14
C ARG A 578 34.36 -8.37 15.37
N LEU A 579 34.72 -7.12 15.64
CA LEU A 579 36.13 -6.76 15.93
C LEU A 579 36.67 -7.46 17.18
N SER A 580 35.81 -7.72 18.17
CA SER A 580 36.17 -8.46 19.40
C SER A 580 36.26 -9.95 19.16
N ASN A 581 35.38 -10.56 18.37
CA ASN A 581 35.31 -12.01 18.13
C ASN A 581 36.43 -12.51 17.21
N GLU A 582 36.87 -11.71 16.24
CA GLU A 582 37.97 -12.04 15.34
C GLU A 582 39.37 -11.99 16.06
N GLY A 583 39.37 -11.68 17.35
CA GLY A 583 40.63 -11.67 18.16
C GLY A 583 41.59 -10.55 17.76
N VAL A 584 41.08 -9.58 17.00
CA VAL A 584 41.92 -8.51 16.43
C VAL A 584 42.27 -7.48 17.49
N LEU A 585 41.34 -7.21 18.47
CA LEU A 585 41.57 -6.10 19.41
C LEU A 585 40.76 -6.23 20.71
N ASP A 586 41.30 -5.65 21.83
CA ASP A 586 40.51 -5.29 22.98
C ASP A 586 39.46 -4.20 22.61
N ARG A 587 38.36 -4.15 23.32
CA ARG A 587 37.25 -3.19 23.05
C ARG A 587 37.76 -1.73 23.00
N ASP A 588 38.81 -1.41 23.76
CA ASP A 588 39.36 -0.06 23.84
C ASP A 588 40.17 0.32 22.62
N ASP A 589 40.68 -0.65 21.81
CA ASP A 589 41.47 -0.41 20.62
C ASP A 589 40.66 -0.45 19.33
N ALA A 590 39.44 -0.99 19.36
CA ALA A 590 38.56 -1.17 18.19
C ALA A 590 38.24 0.17 17.48
N TRP A 591 38.04 1.24 18.21
CA TRP A 591 37.75 2.56 17.65
C TRP A 591 39.02 3.16 16.97
N GLU A 592 40.22 2.89 17.49
CA GLU A 592 41.49 3.33 16.87
C GLU A 592 41.71 2.61 15.55
N TYR A 593 41.39 1.33 15.47
CA TYR A 593 41.35 0.56 14.23
C TYR A 593 40.37 1.19 13.21
N LEU A 594 39.17 1.54 13.62
CA LEU A 594 38.18 2.21 12.79
C LEU A 594 38.62 3.60 12.26
N ALA A 595 39.43 4.32 13.03
CA ALA A 595 39.95 5.63 12.66
C ALA A 595 41.08 5.57 11.62
N ASN A 596 41.80 4.46 11.55
CA ASN A 596 43.05 4.36 10.76
C ASN A 596 42.99 3.35 9.60
N ALA A 597 42.01 2.52 9.49
CA ALA A 597 42.06 1.26 8.77
C ALA A 597 41.37 1.17 7.42
N ARG A 598 41.56 2.12 6.52
CA ARG A 598 41.05 1.97 5.16
C ARG A 598 41.60 0.76 4.40
N GLU A 599 42.90 0.47 4.57
CA GLU A 599 43.67 -0.56 3.83
C GLU A 599 43.68 -1.92 4.55
N ALA A 600 43.44 -1.93 5.85
CA ALA A 600 43.52 -3.15 6.67
C ALA A 600 42.24 -4.02 6.68
N TRP A 601 41.15 -3.54 6.11
CA TRP A 601 39.84 -4.21 6.15
C TRP A 601 39.55 -5.08 4.94
N ARG A 602 40.42 -5.01 3.94
CA ARG A 602 40.39 -5.82 2.73
C ARG A 602 41.54 -6.78 2.75
N SER A 603 41.33 -8.04 3.06
CA SER A 603 42.18 -9.05 2.52
C SER A 603 41.87 -9.19 1.02
N PRO A 604 42.90 -9.32 0.15
CA PRO A 604 42.72 -9.65 -1.26
C PRO A 604 41.88 -10.94 -1.44
N GLU A 605 41.87 -11.79 -0.43
CA GLU A 605 41.07 -13.02 -0.35
C GLU A 605 39.60 -12.76 -0.16
N GLU A 606 39.18 -11.72 0.61
CA GLU A 606 37.76 -11.33 0.75
C GLU A 606 37.21 -10.71 -0.54
N GLU A 607 37.99 -9.89 -1.24
CA GLU A 607 37.58 -9.32 -2.54
C GLU A 607 37.48 -10.41 -3.61
N ALA A 608 38.41 -11.35 -3.65
CA ALA A 608 38.38 -12.50 -4.53
C ALA A 608 37.18 -13.41 -4.18
N ALA A 609 36.88 -13.64 -2.91
CA ALA A 609 35.76 -14.45 -2.45
C ALA A 609 34.41 -13.81 -2.82
N VAL A 610 34.26 -12.51 -2.72
CA VAL A 610 33.02 -11.80 -3.16
C VAL A 610 32.90 -11.87 -4.70
N ALA A 611 33.95 -11.68 -5.44
CA ALA A 611 33.97 -11.81 -6.89
C ALA A 611 33.70 -13.27 -7.33
N GLU A 612 34.32 -14.26 -6.66
CA GLU A 612 34.09 -15.68 -6.91
C GLU A 612 32.65 -16.10 -6.55
N ARG A 613 32.06 -15.61 -5.47
CA ARG A 613 30.66 -15.88 -5.07
C ARG A 613 29.66 -15.28 -6.07
N LEU A 614 29.94 -14.11 -6.62
CA LEU A 614 29.14 -13.50 -7.69
C LEU A 614 29.23 -14.30 -9.00
N VAL A 615 30.37 -14.96 -9.28
CA VAL A 615 30.63 -15.76 -10.49
C VAL A 615 30.22 -17.24 -10.30
N ALA A 616 30.47 -17.84 -9.13
CA ALA A 616 30.23 -19.27 -8.86
C ALA A 616 28.76 -19.65 -8.73
N GLY A 617 27.85 -18.68 -8.62
CA GLY A 617 26.42 -18.93 -8.57
C GLY A 617 25.79 -19.44 -9.86
N ALA A 618 26.53 -19.73 -10.91
CA ALA A 618 26.01 -20.21 -12.19
C ALA A 618 25.71 -21.72 -12.21
N GLU A 619 26.15 -22.50 -11.22
CA GLU A 619 26.00 -23.97 -11.18
C GLU A 619 25.16 -24.47 -10.00
N TYR A 620 23.95 -23.99 -9.81
CA TYR A 620 22.97 -24.71 -8.97
C TYR A 620 21.58 -24.56 -9.54
N ASP A 621 21.12 -25.58 -9.95
CA ASP A 621 20.13 -26.56 -9.58
C ASP A 621 19.05 -26.74 -10.66
N THR A 622 19.30 -27.67 -11.54
CA THR A 622 18.21 -28.44 -12.13
C THR A 622 17.75 -29.41 -11.04
N GLY A 623 17.01 -28.86 -10.07
CA GLY A 623 16.66 -29.51 -8.83
C GLY A 623 15.98 -30.83 -9.03
N SER A 624 16.37 -31.78 -8.26
CA SER A 624 15.55 -32.93 -7.92
C SER A 624 14.35 -32.45 -7.12
N ASP A 625 13.15 -32.68 -7.63
CA ASP A 625 11.84 -32.39 -7.00
C ASP A 625 11.60 -33.15 -5.65
N ASP A 626 12.63 -33.71 -5.03
CA ASP A 626 12.55 -34.62 -3.89
C ASP A 626 13.27 -34.15 -2.61
N ALA A 627 13.62 -32.85 -2.48
CA ALA A 627 14.06 -32.36 -1.19
C ALA A 627 12.91 -32.45 -0.17
N GLU A 628 12.90 -33.54 0.59
CA GLU A 628 12.01 -33.74 1.71
C GLU A 628 12.29 -32.66 2.77
N GLU A 629 11.24 -32.02 3.27
CA GLU A 629 11.28 -31.23 4.51
C GLU A 629 11.79 -32.12 5.67
N GLY A 630 13.09 -32.20 5.88
CA GLY A 630 13.64 -32.92 7.03
C GLY A 630 14.88 -33.78 6.78
N GLY A 631 15.66 -33.54 5.75
CA GLY A 631 17.01 -34.06 5.64
C GLY A 631 18.01 -33.13 6.32
N ASP A 632 18.98 -33.69 7.04
CA ASP A 632 20.21 -33.03 7.50
C ASP A 632 20.95 -32.53 6.25
N GLU A 633 20.56 -31.36 5.75
CA GLU A 633 21.31 -30.62 4.72
C GLU A 633 22.30 -29.74 5.44
N GLU A 634 23.52 -29.82 4.95
CA GLU A 634 24.67 -29.03 5.31
C GLU A 634 24.26 -27.60 5.61
N GLU A 635 24.68 -27.07 6.73
CA GLU A 635 24.62 -25.69 7.11
C GLU A 635 25.11 -24.87 5.89
N GLU A 636 24.16 -24.35 5.07
CA GLU A 636 24.47 -23.13 4.33
C GLU A 636 24.78 -22.11 5.41
N SER A 637 26.08 -21.89 5.61
CA SER A 637 26.59 -20.83 6.45
C SER A 637 25.79 -19.59 6.06
N ILE A 638 25.10 -19.00 7.04
CA ILE A 638 24.57 -17.65 6.91
C ILE A 638 25.79 -16.84 6.49
N ASP A 639 25.85 -16.43 5.22
CA ASP A 639 26.93 -15.58 4.73
C ASP A 639 26.85 -14.29 5.54
N GLU A 640 27.70 -14.17 6.55
CA GLU A 640 27.80 -12.99 7.37
C GLU A 640 28.17 -11.82 6.45
N GLU A 641 27.40 -10.75 6.50
CA GLU A 641 27.64 -9.53 5.74
C GLU A 641 29.09 -9.04 6.00
N PRO A 642 29.94 -8.75 4.99
CA PRO A 642 31.29 -8.30 5.21
C PRO A 642 31.39 -7.04 6.07
N LEU A 643 32.33 -6.95 7.01
CA LEU A 643 32.51 -5.81 7.92
C LEU A 643 32.63 -4.48 7.15
N SER A 644 33.29 -4.48 6.00
CA SER A 644 33.43 -3.30 5.14
C SER A 644 32.09 -2.77 4.62
N GLN A 645 31.08 -3.63 4.41
CA GLN A 645 29.73 -3.20 4.01
C GLN A 645 29.00 -2.50 5.17
N ILE A 646 29.16 -3.02 6.39
CA ILE A 646 28.58 -2.43 7.59
C ILE A 646 29.21 -1.06 7.85
N VAL A 647 30.53 -0.92 7.65
CA VAL A 647 31.20 0.35 7.83
C VAL A 647 30.86 1.36 6.74
N GLU A 648 30.71 0.96 5.49
CA GLU A 648 30.21 1.85 4.42
C GLU A 648 28.82 2.40 4.76
N ARG A 649 27.95 1.57 5.35
CA ARG A 649 26.65 1.97 5.87
C ARG A 649 26.77 2.96 7.04
N LEU A 650 27.72 2.72 7.95
CA LEU A 650 28.01 3.64 9.05
C LEU A 650 28.48 5.00 8.53
N ASP A 651 29.39 5.02 7.54
CA ASP A 651 29.88 6.27 6.94
C ASP A 651 28.77 7.07 6.26
N ALA A 652 27.90 6.40 5.49
CA ALA A 652 26.73 7.04 4.90
C ALA A 652 25.77 7.61 5.96
N THR A 653 25.69 6.96 7.13
CA THR A 653 24.93 7.41 8.29
C THR A 653 25.57 8.63 8.94
N VAL A 654 26.89 8.64 9.13
CA VAL A 654 27.64 9.79 9.66
C VAL A 654 27.44 11.03 8.79
N PHE A 655 27.48 10.87 7.45
CA PHE A 655 27.13 11.97 6.54
C PHE A 655 25.69 12.46 6.75
N GLY A 656 24.75 11.55 6.99
CA GLY A 656 23.35 11.89 7.28
C GLY A 656 23.16 12.62 8.62
N LEU A 657 23.97 12.32 9.62
CA LEU A 657 23.94 12.96 10.94
C LEU A 657 24.60 14.34 10.92
N ILE A 658 25.74 14.49 10.24
CA ILE A 658 26.50 15.77 10.15
C ILE A 658 26.16 16.46 8.82
N GLU A 659 25.08 17.22 8.79
CA GLU A 659 24.67 18.00 7.61
C GLU A 659 25.56 19.24 7.37
N ALA A 660 26.33 19.68 8.38
CA ALA A 660 27.27 20.79 8.28
C ALA A 660 28.57 20.34 7.60
N LEU A 661 28.50 20.01 6.31
CA LEU A 661 29.61 19.39 5.54
C LEU A 661 30.84 20.30 5.34
N ASP A 662 30.71 21.59 5.61
CA ASP A 662 31.81 22.59 5.57
C ASP A 662 32.48 22.82 6.96
N ALA A 663 31.99 22.15 8.01
CA ALA A 663 32.49 22.30 9.37
C ALA A 663 33.98 21.91 9.47
N GLU A 664 34.65 22.49 10.45
CA GLU A 664 36.04 22.12 10.78
C GLU A 664 36.06 20.83 11.60
N ARG A 665 37.14 20.06 11.48
CA ARG A 665 37.31 18.79 12.23
C ARG A 665 37.14 18.94 13.74
N ALA A 666 37.61 20.09 14.30
CA ALA A 666 37.48 20.35 15.74
C ALA A 666 36.05 20.46 16.23
N ASP A 667 35.09 20.74 15.34
CA ASP A 667 33.67 20.90 15.67
C ASP A 667 32.88 19.58 15.59
N LEU A 668 33.47 18.51 15.03
CA LEU A 668 32.77 17.24 14.76
C LEU A 668 32.16 16.60 16.03
N PRO A 669 32.85 16.50 17.17
CA PRO A 669 32.25 15.92 18.37
C PRO A 669 30.98 16.68 18.81
N LYS A 670 31.03 18.01 18.75
CA LYS A 670 29.89 18.86 19.10
C LYS A 670 28.72 18.67 18.13
N LEU A 671 28.99 18.60 16.82
CA LEU A 671 27.96 18.41 15.79
C LEU A 671 27.31 17.04 15.90
N LEU A 672 28.08 16.00 16.20
CA LEU A 672 27.56 14.66 16.48
C LEU A 672 26.69 14.62 17.73
N ASP A 673 27.14 15.26 18.82
CA ASP A 673 26.31 15.38 20.03
C ASP A 673 24.99 16.10 19.76
N GLU A 674 25.04 17.20 19.02
CA GLU A 674 23.84 17.91 18.59
C GLU A 674 22.94 17.05 17.68
N ALA A 675 23.52 16.28 16.76
CA ALA A 675 22.82 15.40 15.84
C ALA A 675 22.09 14.25 16.55
N LEU A 676 22.74 13.67 17.54
CA LEU A 676 22.21 12.54 18.31
C LEU A 676 21.29 12.98 19.45
N LYS A 677 21.33 14.25 19.85
CA LYS A 677 20.50 14.78 20.93
C LYS A 677 19.01 14.60 20.64
N GLY A 678 18.29 14.05 21.60
CA GLY A 678 16.84 13.79 21.46
C GLY A 678 16.47 12.70 20.46
N SER A 679 17.44 12.01 19.84
CA SER A 679 17.19 10.88 18.93
C SER A 679 16.69 9.64 19.67
N LEU A 680 16.15 8.68 18.94
CA LEU A 680 15.79 7.36 19.49
C LEU A 680 17.04 6.66 20.06
N TRP A 681 18.18 6.78 19.36
CA TRP A 681 19.46 6.29 19.84
C TRP A 681 19.80 6.86 21.23
N ALA A 682 19.70 8.19 21.43
CA ALA A 682 20.08 8.84 22.69
C ALA A 682 19.21 8.38 23.87
N ARG A 683 17.91 8.13 23.61
CA ARG A 683 16.94 7.68 24.62
C ARG A 683 17.23 6.26 25.07
N GLN A 684 17.43 5.37 24.11
CA GLN A 684 17.63 3.96 24.38
C GLN A 684 19.04 3.67 24.94
N ILE A 685 20.08 4.31 24.40
CA ILE A 685 21.45 4.11 24.88
C ILE A 685 21.64 4.61 26.34
N ALA A 686 20.86 5.57 26.78
CA ALA A 686 20.88 6.07 28.16
C ALA A 686 20.39 5.03 29.20
N ARG A 687 19.80 3.94 28.75
CA ARG A 687 19.32 2.82 29.58
C ARG A 687 20.30 1.64 29.60
N GLU A 688 21.29 1.65 28.71
CA GLU A 688 22.38 0.67 28.71
C GLU A 688 23.42 1.03 29.80
N ASP A 689 24.41 0.19 29.98
CA ASP A 689 25.50 0.42 30.93
C ASP A 689 26.24 1.74 30.63
N GLU A 690 26.74 2.41 31.66
CA GLU A 690 27.34 3.75 31.57
C GLU A 690 28.48 3.84 30.55
N ASP A 691 29.20 2.75 30.29
CA ASP A 691 30.33 2.71 29.36
C ASP A 691 29.93 2.56 27.89
N VAL A 692 28.71 2.16 27.59
CA VAL A 692 28.24 1.86 26.21
C VAL A 692 28.07 3.13 25.37
N ALA A 693 27.43 4.16 25.91
CA ALA A 693 27.19 5.40 25.18
C ALA A 693 28.49 6.14 24.78
N PRO A 694 29.50 6.28 25.66
CA PRO A 694 30.80 6.85 25.29
C PRO A 694 31.51 6.05 24.19
N LEU A 695 31.42 4.72 24.22
CA LEU A 695 32.05 3.86 23.21
C LEU A 695 31.41 4.03 21.85
N HIS A 696 30.06 4.07 21.77
CA HIS A 696 29.34 4.32 20.52
C HIS A 696 29.69 5.70 19.94
N LYS A 697 29.78 6.74 20.76
CA LYS A 697 30.19 8.07 20.31
C LYS A 697 31.58 8.09 19.73
N LYS A 698 32.55 7.43 20.37
CA LYS A 698 33.92 7.30 19.84
C LYS A 698 33.94 6.65 18.45
N VAL A 699 33.09 5.66 18.19
CA VAL A 699 32.97 5.04 16.85
C VAL A 699 32.50 6.05 15.82
N PHE A 700 31.45 6.80 16.11
CA PHE A 700 30.95 7.85 15.21
C PHE A 700 31.99 8.96 15.00
N GLU A 701 32.65 9.42 16.06
CA GLU A 701 33.71 10.44 16.03
C GLU A 701 34.91 9.98 15.21
N ALA A 702 35.37 8.73 15.37
CA ALA A 702 36.48 8.17 14.63
C ALA A 702 36.20 8.11 13.12
N ARG A 703 34.95 7.69 12.74
CA ARG A 703 34.56 7.67 11.33
C ARG A 703 34.39 9.07 10.76
N ALA A 704 33.78 9.99 11.50
CA ALA A 704 33.66 11.39 11.09
C ALA A 704 35.06 12.04 10.90
N ASP A 705 35.99 11.84 11.83
CA ASP A 705 37.36 12.37 11.73
C ASP A 705 38.08 11.84 10.50
N LEU A 706 37.96 10.52 10.20
CA LEU A 706 38.56 9.92 9.02
C LEU A 706 37.95 10.52 7.74
N ILE A 707 36.65 10.65 7.65
CA ILE A 707 35.94 11.24 6.50
C ILE A 707 36.45 12.69 6.26
N TRP A 708 36.52 13.52 7.31
CA TRP A 708 36.95 14.91 7.18
C TRP A 708 38.45 15.04 6.90
N LYS A 709 39.26 14.11 7.36
CA LYS A 709 40.70 14.02 7.08
C LYS A 709 40.98 13.67 5.62
N THR A 710 40.17 12.83 5.00
CA THR A 710 40.39 12.27 3.66
C THR A 710 39.69 13.01 2.53
N THR A 711 38.71 13.83 2.84
CA THR A 711 37.86 14.49 1.85
C THR A 711 37.84 16.01 1.98
N THR A 712 37.61 16.69 0.86
CA THR A 712 37.30 18.13 0.84
C THR A 712 35.82 18.39 1.13
N ALA A 713 35.45 19.61 1.53
CA ALA A 713 34.07 20.01 1.71
C ALA A 713 33.18 19.78 0.47
N GLN A 714 33.75 20.02 -0.73
CA GLN A 714 33.04 19.75 -1.99
C GLN A 714 32.82 18.26 -2.23
N ALA A 715 33.81 17.41 -1.94
CA ALA A 715 33.64 15.96 -2.02
C ALA A 715 32.59 15.48 -1.04
N ARG A 716 32.61 15.93 0.22
CA ARG A 716 31.62 15.59 1.25
C ARG A 716 30.20 15.93 0.82
N ARG A 717 29.98 17.13 0.24
CA ARG A 717 28.67 17.50 -0.31
C ARG A 717 28.23 16.55 -1.41
N GLY A 718 29.13 16.15 -2.29
CA GLY A 718 28.85 15.17 -3.33
C GLY A 718 28.50 13.79 -2.76
N HIS A 719 29.32 13.27 -1.84
CA HIS A 719 29.09 11.97 -1.20
C HIS A 719 27.78 11.94 -0.40
N PHE A 720 27.50 13.01 0.35
CA PHE A 720 26.23 13.19 1.05
C PHE A 720 25.04 13.16 0.07
N ALA A 721 25.09 13.93 -1.01
CA ALA A 721 24.02 13.99 -1.99
C ALA A 721 23.78 12.63 -2.68
N MET A 722 24.84 11.88 -2.99
CA MET A 722 24.76 10.51 -3.53
C MET A 722 24.17 9.50 -2.53
N GLY A 723 24.24 9.77 -1.23
CA GLY A 723 23.82 8.84 -0.18
C GLY A 723 24.76 7.63 -0.02
N VAL A 724 26.05 7.81 -0.29
CA VAL A 724 27.09 6.78 -0.20
C VAL A 724 28.06 7.08 0.95
N GLY A 725 28.81 6.07 1.39
CA GLY A 725 29.86 6.25 2.38
C GLY A 725 31.17 6.75 1.78
N LEU A 726 32.24 6.68 2.56
CA LEU A 726 33.52 7.27 2.21
C LEU A 726 34.19 6.58 1.01
N GLU A 727 34.19 5.25 1.01
CA GLU A 727 34.94 4.47 0.02
C GLU A 727 34.30 4.54 -1.37
N ALA A 728 32.97 4.35 -1.42
CA ALA A 728 32.20 4.50 -2.66
C ALA A 728 32.36 5.92 -3.23
N GLY A 729 32.25 6.92 -2.38
CA GLY A 729 32.40 8.30 -2.78
C GLY A 729 33.76 8.61 -3.41
N LEU A 730 34.87 8.16 -2.80
CA LEU A 730 36.21 8.32 -3.34
C LEU A 730 36.41 7.53 -4.63
N SER A 731 35.86 6.33 -4.74
CA SER A 731 35.95 5.50 -5.95
C SER A 731 35.20 6.14 -7.13
N ILE A 732 34.01 6.68 -6.90
CA ILE A 732 33.24 7.43 -7.90
C ILE A 732 34.01 8.69 -8.32
N ASP A 733 34.59 9.42 -7.36
CA ASP A 733 35.39 10.62 -7.67
C ASP A 733 36.62 10.30 -8.54
N ALA A 734 37.28 9.16 -8.32
CA ALA A 734 38.41 8.72 -9.11
C ALA A 734 38.07 8.38 -10.58
N MET A 735 36.82 7.99 -10.86
CA MET A 735 36.33 7.62 -12.18
C MET A 735 35.32 8.63 -12.75
N ALA A 736 35.21 9.83 -12.15
CA ALA A 736 34.07 10.74 -12.39
C ALA A 736 33.87 11.11 -13.87
N ASP A 737 34.96 11.38 -14.61
CA ASP A 737 34.90 11.78 -16.03
C ASP A 737 34.44 10.61 -16.91
N GLU A 738 34.94 9.41 -16.67
CA GLU A 738 34.56 8.20 -17.42
C GLU A 738 33.10 7.81 -17.16
N LEU A 739 32.67 7.84 -15.89
CA LEU A 739 31.28 7.55 -15.53
C LEU A 739 30.33 8.59 -16.12
N ALA A 740 30.75 9.86 -16.16
CA ALA A 740 29.98 10.93 -16.78
C ALA A 740 29.77 10.73 -18.27
N GLU A 741 30.83 10.38 -19.01
CA GLU A 741 30.77 10.11 -20.45
C GLU A 741 29.85 8.92 -20.76
N LEU A 742 29.97 7.82 -20.01
CA LEU A 742 29.12 6.66 -20.15
C LEU A 742 27.66 6.98 -19.86
N LEU A 743 27.38 7.80 -18.82
CA LEU A 743 26.02 8.21 -18.48
C LEU A 743 25.39 9.09 -19.57
N ASP A 744 26.15 10.02 -20.15
CA ASP A 744 25.68 10.87 -21.26
C ASP A 744 25.34 10.02 -22.50
N ARG A 745 26.17 9.03 -22.83
CA ARG A 745 25.90 8.08 -23.92
C ARG A 745 24.63 7.26 -23.63
N ALA A 746 24.47 6.74 -22.42
CA ALA A 746 23.30 5.97 -22.02
C ALA A 746 22.02 6.81 -22.08
N ASP A 747 22.04 8.06 -21.59
CA ASP A 747 20.88 8.94 -21.63
C ASP A 747 20.50 9.37 -23.06
N ALA A 748 21.50 9.65 -23.92
CA ALA A 748 21.27 9.96 -25.34
C ALA A 748 20.67 8.74 -26.09
N ALA A 749 21.18 7.55 -25.82
CA ALA A 749 20.66 6.31 -26.39
C ALA A 749 19.21 6.02 -25.92
N ALA A 750 18.91 6.24 -24.65
CA ALA A 750 17.57 6.10 -24.11
C ALA A 750 16.57 7.14 -24.69
N LEU A 751 17.04 8.32 -25.09
CA LEU A 751 16.21 9.32 -25.77
C LEU A 751 15.94 8.95 -27.23
N SER A 752 16.97 8.45 -27.95
CA SER A 752 16.84 8.04 -29.36
C SER A 752 16.21 6.68 -29.57
N GLY A 753 16.28 5.78 -28.57
CA GLY A 753 15.86 4.39 -28.66
C GLY A 753 16.92 3.45 -29.27
N ASP A 754 18.20 3.85 -29.29
CA ASP A 754 19.30 3.00 -29.74
C ASP A 754 19.65 1.98 -28.66
N VAL A 755 19.13 0.76 -28.82
CA VAL A 755 19.30 -0.33 -27.84
C VAL A 755 20.74 -0.78 -27.72
N ASP A 756 21.48 -0.82 -28.84
CA ASP A 756 22.87 -1.30 -28.86
C ASP A 756 23.78 -0.36 -28.08
N GLU A 757 23.65 0.94 -28.34
CA GLU A 757 24.39 1.97 -27.62
C GLU A 757 23.98 2.05 -26.14
N LEU A 758 22.69 1.93 -25.85
CA LEU A 758 22.16 1.92 -24.49
C LEU A 758 22.77 0.77 -23.66
N VAL A 759 22.77 -0.44 -24.22
CA VAL A 759 23.31 -1.63 -23.52
C VAL A 759 24.83 -1.56 -23.37
N ASP A 760 25.54 -1.03 -24.36
CA ASP A 760 27.00 -0.85 -24.28
C ASP A 760 27.37 0.13 -23.17
N ALA A 761 26.74 1.29 -23.14
CA ALA A 761 27.00 2.31 -22.13
C ALA A 761 26.58 1.86 -20.71
N LEU A 762 25.38 1.24 -20.57
CA LEU A 762 24.94 0.66 -19.29
C LEU A 762 25.83 -0.51 -18.85
N GLY A 763 26.32 -1.32 -19.78
CA GLY A 763 27.28 -2.38 -19.51
C GLY A 763 28.61 -1.85 -18.96
N GLY A 764 29.12 -0.76 -19.53
CA GLY A 764 30.29 -0.07 -19.05
C GLY A 764 30.11 0.53 -17.64
N LEU A 765 28.97 1.16 -17.37
CA LEU A 765 28.61 1.67 -16.04
C LEU A 765 28.46 0.53 -15.02
N GLY A 766 27.76 -0.55 -15.40
CA GLY A 766 27.57 -1.70 -14.51
C GLY A 766 28.87 -2.40 -14.14
N GLU A 767 29.83 -2.53 -15.06
CA GLU A 767 31.15 -3.11 -14.77
C GLU A 767 31.96 -2.34 -13.72
N ARG A 768 31.72 -1.03 -13.61
CA ARG A 768 32.43 -0.16 -12.66
C ARG A 768 31.68 -0.03 -11.33
N LEU A 769 30.37 -0.06 -11.37
CA LEU A 769 29.52 0.29 -10.22
C LEU A 769 28.94 -0.92 -9.49
N LEU A 770 28.48 -1.97 -10.21
CA LEU A 770 27.83 -3.13 -9.59
C LEU A 770 28.77 -4.05 -8.80
N TYR A 771 30.08 -3.83 -8.90
CA TYR A 771 31.11 -4.51 -8.09
C TYR A 771 31.64 -3.63 -6.95
N MET A 772 31.02 -2.43 -6.77
CA MET A 772 31.40 -1.47 -5.75
C MET A 772 30.25 -1.37 -4.72
N ARG A 773 30.62 -1.30 -3.44
CA ARG A 773 29.64 -1.01 -2.38
C ARG A 773 29.21 0.45 -2.43
N PRO A 774 27.95 0.80 -2.19
CA PRO A 774 26.81 -0.03 -1.78
C PRO A 774 26.03 -0.65 -2.95
N PHE A 775 26.53 -0.60 -4.19
CA PHE A 775 25.79 -1.01 -5.39
C PHE A 775 25.88 -2.51 -5.67
N ILE A 776 26.72 -3.26 -4.95
CA ILE A 776 26.75 -4.72 -5.01
C ILE A 776 25.38 -5.27 -4.56
N PRO A 777 24.75 -6.18 -5.30
CA PRO A 777 23.54 -6.86 -4.85
C PRO A 777 23.76 -7.66 -3.56
N ASP A 778 22.80 -7.59 -2.63
CA ASP A 778 22.93 -8.20 -1.29
C ASP A 778 22.92 -9.74 -1.29
N LYS A 779 22.38 -10.36 -2.35
CA LYS A 779 22.21 -11.80 -2.42
C LYS A 779 23.16 -12.44 -3.40
N ALA A 780 23.69 -13.57 -3.02
CA ALA A 780 24.41 -14.44 -3.92
C ALA A 780 23.58 -14.72 -5.20
N ASN A 781 24.23 -14.80 -6.33
CA ASN A 781 23.61 -15.04 -7.64
C ASN A 781 22.69 -13.92 -8.19
N ALA A 782 22.72 -12.73 -7.61
CA ALA A 782 22.00 -11.60 -8.16
C ALA A 782 22.70 -10.96 -9.36
N LEU A 783 23.96 -11.28 -9.63
CA LEU A 783 24.69 -10.80 -10.81
C LEU A 783 25.41 -11.98 -11.53
N PRO A 784 24.71 -12.76 -12.36
CA PRO A 784 25.32 -13.87 -13.11
C PRO A 784 26.35 -13.38 -14.12
N ALA A 785 27.26 -14.26 -14.56
CA ALA A 785 28.33 -13.91 -15.50
C ALA A 785 27.82 -13.29 -16.81
N GLU A 786 26.66 -13.73 -17.30
CA GLU A 786 26.01 -13.23 -18.52
C GLU A 786 25.06 -12.03 -18.29
N TRP A 787 25.16 -11.33 -17.15
CA TRP A 787 24.25 -10.26 -16.78
C TRP A 787 24.05 -9.18 -17.85
N LYS A 788 25.04 -8.90 -18.71
CA LYS A 788 24.89 -7.94 -19.82
C LYS A 788 23.88 -8.43 -20.88
N ALA A 789 23.86 -9.73 -21.17
CA ALA A 789 22.87 -10.31 -22.08
C ALA A 789 21.46 -10.25 -21.45
N ILE A 790 21.35 -10.50 -20.16
CA ILE A 790 20.11 -10.37 -19.40
C ILE A 790 19.63 -8.91 -19.40
N LEU A 791 20.53 -7.95 -19.17
CA LEU A 791 20.24 -6.52 -19.24
C LEU A 791 19.73 -6.12 -20.63
N ARG A 792 20.35 -6.62 -21.70
CA ARG A 792 19.87 -6.40 -23.09
C ARG A 792 18.45 -6.89 -23.25
N SER A 793 18.18 -8.14 -22.92
CA SER A 793 16.83 -8.71 -23.02
C SER A 793 15.80 -7.91 -22.21
N TRP A 794 16.18 -7.45 -21.02
CA TRP A 794 15.32 -6.67 -20.16
C TRP A 794 14.97 -5.31 -20.78
N VAL A 795 15.99 -4.47 -21.14
CA VAL A 795 15.72 -3.13 -21.69
C VAL A 795 15.13 -3.15 -23.11
N SER A 796 15.23 -4.27 -23.82
CA SER A 796 14.56 -4.48 -25.11
C SER A 796 13.07 -4.84 -24.96
N GLY A 797 12.54 -4.96 -23.74
CA GLY A 797 11.14 -5.28 -23.50
C GLY A 797 10.77 -6.75 -23.73
N GLU A 798 11.75 -7.68 -23.71
CA GLU A 798 11.46 -9.11 -23.87
C GLU A 798 10.62 -9.68 -22.72
N GLU A 799 9.87 -10.75 -23.03
CA GLU A 799 9.07 -11.47 -22.05
C GLU A 799 9.96 -12.11 -20.97
N VAL A 800 9.50 -12.10 -19.72
CA VAL A 800 10.19 -12.77 -18.59
C VAL A 800 10.44 -14.25 -18.88
N ALA A 801 9.54 -14.90 -19.61
CA ALA A 801 9.73 -16.30 -20.03
C ALA A 801 10.98 -16.52 -20.92
N LYS A 802 11.37 -15.52 -21.73
CA LYS A 802 12.60 -15.57 -22.55
C LYS A 802 13.84 -15.23 -21.74
N ILE A 803 13.72 -14.27 -20.80
CA ILE A 803 14.79 -13.92 -19.87
C ILE A 803 15.11 -15.11 -18.95
N GLY A 804 14.10 -15.88 -18.57
CA GLY A 804 14.17 -16.99 -17.62
C GLY A 804 13.90 -16.56 -16.16
N SER A 805 13.11 -17.33 -15.46
CA SER A 805 12.71 -17.00 -14.08
C SER A 805 13.89 -16.92 -13.10
N GLN A 806 14.95 -17.70 -13.34
CA GLN A 806 16.20 -17.66 -12.56
C GLN A 806 16.91 -16.30 -12.68
N ASN A 807 16.83 -15.67 -13.85
CA ASN A 807 17.51 -14.40 -14.15
C ASN A 807 16.73 -13.17 -13.64
N MET A 808 15.46 -13.36 -13.23
CA MET A 808 14.65 -12.25 -12.71
C MET A 808 15.20 -11.66 -11.41
N ARG A 809 15.99 -12.42 -10.64
CA ARG A 809 16.71 -11.87 -9.48
C ARG A 809 17.71 -10.79 -9.90
N ALA A 810 18.45 -10.99 -11.00
CA ALA A 810 19.36 -9.98 -11.54
C ALA A 810 18.60 -8.71 -11.96
N VAL A 811 17.45 -8.88 -12.61
CA VAL A 811 16.59 -7.76 -13.02
C VAL A 811 16.13 -6.95 -11.80
N GLU A 812 15.62 -7.61 -10.75
CA GLU A 812 15.03 -6.95 -9.60
C GLU A 812 16.06 -6.32 -8.66
N GLU A 813 17.10 -7.07 -8.30
CA GLU A 813 18.07 -6.64 -7.30
C GLU A 813 19.24 -5.84 -7.91
N ALA A 814 19.82 -6.33 -9.03
CA ALA A 814 20.95 -5.65 -9.65
C ALA A 814 20.51 -4.50 -10.56
N PHE A 815 19.54 -4.69 -11.46
CA PHE A 815 19.24 -3.68 -12.46
C PHE A 815 18.24 -2.63 -11.94
N THR A 816 16.99 -3.02 -11.61
CA THR A 816 15.94 -2.05 -11.28
C THR A 816 16.13 -1.38 -9.91
N TYR A 817 17.05 -1.87 -9.09
CA TYR A 817 17.36 -1.26 -7.81
C TYR A 817 18.81 -0.71 -7.77
N ARG A 818 19.84 -1.57 -7.80
CA ARG A 818 21.24 -1.14 -7.57
C ARG A 818 21.81 -0.34 -8.74
N LEU A 819 21.59 -0.77 -10.00
CA LEU A 819 22.09 -0.02 -11.16
C LEU A 819 21.39 1.34 -11.30
N VAL A 820 20.07 1.40 -11.10
CA VAL A 820 19.34 2.67 -11.13
C VAL A 820 19.87 3.62 -10.05
N TRP A 821 20.09 3.13 -8.82
CA TRP A 821 20.70 3.93 -7.76
C TRP A 821 22.11 4.42 -8.15
N ALA A 822 22.95 3.54 -8.69
CA ALA A 822 24.29 3.89 -9.13
C ALA A 822 24.30 4.97 -10.23
N LEU A 823 23.42 4.86 -11.23
CA LEU A 823 23.25 5.88 -12.29
C LEU A 823 22.86 7.24 -11.72
N GLU A 824 21.92 7.26 -10.79
CA GLU A 824 21.48 8.50 -10.15
C GLU A 824 22.55 9.08 -9.18
N ALA A 825 23.36 8.24 -8.55
CA ALA A 825 24.50 8.69 -7.76
C ALA A 825 25.52 9.42 -8.66
N VAL A 826 25.89 8.85 -9.81
CA VAL A 826 26.76 9.50 -10.79
C VAL A 826 26.17 10.82 -11.27
N ARG A 827 24.87 10.86 -11.60
CA ARG A 827 24.17 12.08 -12.01
C ARG A 827 24.23 13.16 -10.92
N THR A 828 23.91 12.79 -9.69
CA THR A 828 23.94 13.69 -8.53
C THR A 828 25.33 14.24 -8.29
N ARG A 829 26.36 13.40 -8.45
CA ARG A 829 27.76 13.84 -8.33
C ARG A 829 28.09 14.90 -9.39
N ARG A 830 27.68 14.72 -10.63
CA ARG A 830 27.87 15.72 -11.70
C ARG A 830 27.16 17.04 -11.37
N MET A 831 25.92 16.97 -10.87
CA MET A 831 25.18 18.17 -10.45
C MET A 831 25.91 18.90 -9.31
N SER A 832 26.49 18.20 -8.35
CA SER A 832 27.27 18.80 -7.27
C SER A 832 28.57 19.47 -7.75
N LEU A 833 29.01 19.17 -8.96
CA LEU A 833 30.16 19.81 -9.64
C LEU A 833 29.74 20.96 -10.56
N GLY A 834 28.47 21.38 -10.49
CA GLY A 834 27.94 22.55 -11.25
C GLY A 834 27.32 22.20 -12.60
N TRP A 835 27.10 20.93 -12.89
CA TRP A 835 26.36 20.54 -14.09
C TRP A 835 24.85 20.84 -13.93
N SER A 836 24.23 21.38 -14.98
CA SER A 836 22.80 21.68 -14.98
C SER A 836 21.97 20.49 -15.47
N PRO A 837 20.94 20.04 -14.71
CA PRO A 837 20.06 18.95 -15.13
C PRO A 837 19.17 19.28 -16.35
N GLU A 838 19.09 20.54 -16.76
CA GLU A 838 18.26 20.95 -17.92
C GLU A 838 18.74 20.37 -19.26
N THR A 839 19.97 19.86 -19.31
CA THR A 839 20.58 19.35 -20.53
C THR A 839 20.44 17.84 -20.73
N VAL A 840 20.00 17.10 -19.71
CA VAL A 840 19.90 15.62 -19.78
C VAL A 840 18.61 15.13 -19.14
N ALA A 841 17.88 14.32 -19.88
CA ALA A 841 16.54 13.87 -19.53
C ALA A 841 16.48 12.69 -18.51
N GLY A 842 17.59 12.09 -18.10
CA GLY A 842 17.59 10.94 -17.16
C GLY A 842 16.93 9.66 -17.74
N GLY A 843 17.02 9.46 -19.01
CA GLY A 843 16.35 8.40 -19.73
C GLY A 843 16.86 7.00 -19.41
N ALA A 844 18.18 6.85 -19.22
CA ALA A 844 18.81 5.55 -18.99
C ALA A 844 18.31 4.85 -17.72
N ALA A 845 18.23 5.58 -16.60
CA ALA A 845 17.68 5.04 -15.35
C ALA A 845 16.20 4.63 -15.50
N ALA A 846 15.39 5.43 -16.21
CA ALA A 846 14.01 5.12 -16.49
C ALA A 846 13.84 3.87 -17.36
N SER A 847 14.69 3.72 -18.38
CA SER A 847 14.73 2.55 -19.27
C SER A 847 15.08 1.26 -18.51
N VAL A 848 16.09 1.33 -17.64
CA VAL A 848 16.47 0.19 -16.78
C VAL A 848 15.35 -0.17 -15.79
N GLU A 849 14.69 0.81 -15.18
CA GLU A 849 13.63 0.57 -14.20
C GLU A 849 12.40 -0.10 -14.85
N THR A 850 12.00 0.33 -16.04
CA THR A 850 10.77 -0.12 -16.69
C THR A 850 10.96 -1.25 -17.69
N GLY A 851 12.20 -1.55 -18.07
CA GLY A 851 12.53 -2.59 -19.05
C GLY A 851 12.06 -2.26 -20.46
N VAL A 852 12.26 -1.01 -20.90
CA VAL A 852 11.97 -0.55 -22.26
C VAL A 852 13.10 0.37 -22.77
N PRO A 853 13.36 0.44 -24.09
CA PRO A 853 14.56 1.10 -24.59
C PRO A 853 14.50 2.63 -24.58
N GLN A 854 13.33 3.23 -24.39
CA GLN A 854 13.16 4.66 -24.64
C GLN A 854 12.42 5.38 -23.50
N LEU A 855 12.87 6.62 -23.19
CA LEU A 855 12.31 7.45 -22.14
C LEU A 855 10.78 7.63 -22.25
N MET A 856 10.27 7.93 -23.47
CA MET A 856 8.84 8.14 -23.67
C MET A 856 8.02 6.88 -23.35
N MET A 857 8.51 5.70 -23.69
CA MET A 857 7.89 4.41 -23.32
C MET A 857 7.88 4.23 -21.80
N SER A 858 9.00 4.56 -21.13
CA SER A 858 9.11 4.51 -19.66
C SER A 858 8.12 5.44 -18.98
N MET A 859 7.91 6.65 -19.51
CA MET A 859 6.94 7.61 -18.98
C MET A 859 5.50 7.07 -19.07
N LEU A 860 5.13 6.42 -20.15
CA LEU A 860 3.80 5.79 -20.30
C LEU A 860 3.58 4.67 -19.26
N ILE A 861 4.60 3.81 -19.03
CA ILE A 861 4.54 2.72 -18.05
C ILE A 861 4.44 3.28 -16.63
N ARG A 862 5.22 4.30 -16.30
CA ARG A 862 5.16 4.99 -15.01
C ARG A 862 3.80 5.70 -14.79
N ALA A 863 3.19 6.20 -15.87
CA ALA A 863 1.85 6.78 -15.83
C ALA A 863 0.73 5.74 -15.64
N GLY A 864 1.04 4.44 -15.69
CA GLY A 864 0.12 3.36 -15.39
C GLY A 864 -0.24 2.45 -16.57
N LEU A 865 0.38 2.61 -17.74
CA LEU A 865 0.21 1.67 -18.85
C LEU A 865 0.81 0.30 -18.44
N PRO A 866 0.01 -0.78 -18.38
CA PRO A 866 0.51 -2.06 -17.89
C PRO A 866 1.25 -2.89 -18.94
N SER A 867 1.37 -2.39 -20.18
CA SER A 867 1.87 -3.10 -21.33
C SER A 867 3.09 -2.40 -21.93
N ARG A 868 4.26 -3.09 -21.93
CA ARG A 868 5.48 -2.62 -22.60
C ARG A 868 5.29 -2.64 -24.11
N ARG A 869 4.63 -3.67 -24.66
CA ARG A 869 4.33 -3.79 -26.09
C ARG A 869 3.44 -2.65 -26.58
N ALA A 870 2.43 -2.26 -25.79
CA ALA A 870 1.59 -1.11 -26.14
C ALA A 870 2.39 0.20 -26.14
N ALA A 871 3.29 0.39 -25.15
CA ALA A 871 4.16 1.56 -25.11
C ALA A 871 5.09 1.61 -26.34
N MET A 872 5.71 0.48 -26.69
CA MET A 872 6.60 0.37 -27.83
C MET A 872 5.84 0.66 -29.15
N ALA A 873 4.70 0.00 -29.37
CA ALA A 873 3.91 0.19 -30.59
C ALA A 873 3.46 1.65 -30.76
N ALA A 874 2.95 2.29 -29.70
CA ALA A 874 2.49 3.67 -29.75
C ALA A 874 3.62 4.69 -30.01
N ILE A 875 4.81 4.45 -29.46
CA ILE A 875 5.96 5.36 -29.61
C ILE A 875 6.68 5.11 -30.95
N GLU A 876 6.86 3.87 -31.39
CA GLU A 876 7.52 3.54 -32.66
C GLU A 876 6.76 4.06 -33.89
N ASP A 877 5.44 4.04 -33.84
CA ASP A 877 4.61 4.56 -34.93
C ASP A 877 4.54 6.09 -34.94
N ALA A 878 4.16 6.69 -33.82
CA ALA A 878 3.96 8.14 -33.72
C ALA A 878 5.26 8.95 -33.59
N LYS A 879 6.36 8.32 -33.13
CA LYS A 879 7.66 8.95 -32.87
C LYS A 879 7.56 10.32 -32.14
N PRO A 880 6.76 10.42 -31.08
CA PRO A 880 6.61 11.67 -30.36
C PRO A 880 7.89 12.04 -29.61
N VAL A 881 8.04 13.31 -29.31
CA VAL A 881 9.07 13.77 -28.38
C VAL A 881 8.37 14.46 -27.21
N PHE A 882 8.40 13.83 -26.04
CA PHE A 882 7.96 14.42 -24.78
C PHE A 882 8.89 13.98 -23.66
N VAL A 883 9.20 14.88 -22.76
CA VAL A 883 10.09 14.67 -21.62
C VAL A 883 9.44 15.05 -20.30
N THR A 884 8.25 15.65 -20.36
CA THR A 884 7.46 16.02 -19.19
C THR A 884 6.09 15.36 -19.17
N PRO A 885 5.47 15.15 -18.00
CA PRO A 885 4.10 14.62 -17.87
C PRO A 885 3.05 15.49 -18.59
N ALA A 886 3.27 16.81 -18.64
CA ALA A 886 2.36 17.73 -19.33
C ALA A 886 2.40 17.55 -20.85
N GLU A 887 3.59 17.43 -21.43
CA GLU A 887 3.78 17.13 -22.87
C GLU A 887 3.22 15.76 -23.24
N MET A 888 3.47 14.72 -22.42
CA MET A 888 2.88 13.38 -22.58
C MET A 888 1.36 13.47 -22.61
N ARG A 889 0.75 14.22 -21.70
CA ARG A 889 -0.70 14.39 -21.67
C ARG A 889 -1.22 15.09 -22.91
N ALA A 890 -0.56 16.17 -23.35
CA ALA A 890 -0.92 16.87 -24.57
C ALA A 890 -0.84 15.95 -25.82
N TRP A 891 0.19 15.09 -25.88
CA TRP A 891 0.29 14.09 -26.92
C TRP A 891 -0.83 13.07 -26.86
N LEU A 892 -1.19 12.54 -25.67
CA LEU A 892 -2.31 11.62 -25.50
C LEU A 892 -3.67 12.23 -25.92
N GLU A 893 -3.82 13.55 -25.88
CA GLU A 893 -5.02 14.29 -26.33
C GLU A 893 -5.01 14.57 -27.84
N SER A 894 -3.87 14.41 -28.54
CA SER A 894 -3.73 14.77 -29.95
C SER A 894 -4.60 13.93 -30.91
N ASP A 895 -4.96 14.52 -32.06
CA ASP A 895 -5.74 13.84 -33.10
C ASP A 895 -4.98 12.66 -33.71
N GLU A 896 -3.66 12.75 -33.81
CA GLU A 896 -2.80 11.71 -34.36
C GLU A 896 -2.87 10.43 -33.53
N ILE A 897 -2.64 10.52 -32.22
CA ILE A 897 -2.71 9.35 -31.34
C ILE A 897 -4.16 8.87 -31.15
N THR A 898 -5.14 9.76 -31.31
CA THR A 898 -6.55 9.37 -31.30
C THR A 898 -6.84 8.48 -32.50
N ALA A 899 -6.42 8.88 -33.71
CA ALA A 899 -6.60 8.10 -34.94
C ALA A 899 -5.85 6.77 -34.87
N TYR A 900 -4.62 6.77 -34.31
CA TYR A 900 -3.85 5.55 -34.10
C TYR A 900 -4.52 4.61 -33.09
N THR A 901 -5.08 5.13 -32.00
CA THR A 901 -5.81 4.32 -31.00
C THR A 901 -6.98 3.59 -31.63
N ASP A 902 -7.70 4.24 -32.56
CA ASP A 902 -8.91 3.70 -33.15
C ASP A 902 -8.63 2.75 -34.33
N ALA A 903 -7.56 2.94 -35.09
CA ALA A 903 -7.27 2.26 -36.31
C ALA A 903 -5.79 1.83 -36.51
N GLY A 904 -4.96 1.94 -35.49
CA GLY A 904 -3.54 1.60 -35.57
C GLY A 904 -3.27 0.09 -35.68
N ASP A 905 -2.06 -0.23 -36.13
CA ASP A 905 -1.59 -1.62 -36.28
C ASP A 905 -0.97 -2.08 -34.92
N TRP A 906 -1.83 -2.54 -34.03
CA TRP A 906 -1.44 -3.03 -32.70
C TRP A 906 -0.93 -4.48 -32.79
N PRO A 907 0.10 -4.86 -31.99
CA PRO A 907 0.66 -6.22 -32.00
C PRO A 907 -0.39 -7.33 -31.76
N THR A 908 -1.37 -7.05 -30.89
CA THR A 908 -2.50 -7.93 -30.62
C THR A 908 -3.75 -7.10 -30.28
N SER A 909 -4.95 -7.71 -30.37
CA SER A 909 -6.21 -7.07 -29.92
C SER A 909 -6.18 -6.69 -28.44
N GLU A 910 -5.49 -7.48 -27.64
CA GLU A 910 -5.33 -7.29 -26.20
C GLU A 910 -4.44 -6.08 -25.93
N THR A 911 -3.33 -5.94 -26.63
CA THR A 911 -2.44 -4.77 -26.56
C THR A 911 -3.20 -3.48 -26.88
N ALA A 912 -4.03 -3.50 -27.93
CA ALA A 912 -4.91 -2.39 -28.30
C ALA A 912 -5.89 -2.05 -27.18
N ALA A 913 -6.52 -3.06 -26.58
CA ALA A 913 -7.47 -2.87 -25.48
C ALA A 913 -6.82 -2.28 -24.22
N LEU A 914 -5.61 -2.74 -23.87
CA LEU A 914 -4.84 -2.19 -22.73
C LEU A 914 -4.47 -0.72 -22.98
N TRP A 915 -4.06 -0.37 -24.19
CA TRP A 915 -3.77 1.01 -24.58
C TRP A 915 -5.01 1.90 -24.52
N ALA A 916 -6.09 1.51 -25.18
CA ALA A 916 -7.32 2.30 -25.25
C ALA A 916 -7.87 2.61 -23.84
N ARG A 917 -7.83 1.62 -22.95
CA ARG A 917 -8.22 1.78 -21.56
C ARG A 917 -7.30 2.72 -20.81
N PHE A 918 -5.98 2.53 -20.91
CA PHE A 918 -4.99 3.41 -20.29
C PHE A 918 -5.20 4.86 -20.73
N ARG A 919 -5.34 5.10 -22.03
CA ARG A 919 -5.57 6.44 -22.57
C ARG A 919 -6.83 7.07 -21.99
N THR A 920 -7.93 6.33 -21.95
CA THR A 920 -9.19 6.80 -21.36
C THR A 920 -9.01 7.14 -19.89
N GLU A 921 -8.33 6.30 -19.10
CA GLU A 921 -8.06 6.52 -17.68
C GLU A 921 -7.11 7.72 -17.47
N ALA A 922 -6.04 7.84 -18.26
CA ALA A 922 -5.09 8.95 -18.18
C ALA A 922 -5.74 10.30 -18.50
N LEU A 923 -6.63 10.34 -19.48
CA LEU A 923 -7.34 11.58 -19.88
C LEU A 923 -8.49 11.92 -18.92
N SER A 924 -9.20 10.91 -18.40
CA SER A 924 -10.31 11.09 -17.44
C SER A 924 -9.82 11.27 -16.00
N GLY A 925 -8.63 10.81 -15.67
CA GLY A 925 -8.00 10.88 -14.34
C GLY A 925 -7.54 12.26 -13.90
N GLY A 926 -7.93 13.29 -14.61
CA GLY A 926 -7.74 14.67 -14.18
C GLY A 926 -8.47 14.92 -12.86
N ILE A 927 -7.89 15.79 -12.05
CA ILE A 927 -8.47 16.32 -10.82
C ILE A 927 -9.91 16.73 -11.11
N GLN A 928 -10.88 15.98 -10.62
CA GLN A 928 -12.28 16.40 -10.65
C GLN A 928 -12.43 17.51 -9.59
N LYS A 929 -12.24 18.73 -10.00
CA LYS A 929 -12.54 19.87 -9.14
C LYS A 929 -14.03 19.87 -8.85
N TRP A 930 -14.39 19.82 -7.58
CA TRP A 930 -15.73 20.08 -7.15
C TRP A 930 -16.00 21.59 -7.33
N SER A 931 -16.89 21.91 -8.25
CA SER A 931 -17.32 23.28 -8.47
C SER A 931 -18.70 23.48 -7.88
N VAL A 932 -18.94 24.65 -7.35
CA VAL A 932 -20.30 25.12 -7.03
C VAL A 932 -20.96 25.50 -8.36
N GLU A 933 -21.97 24.71 -8.77
CA GLU A 933 -22.72 24.99 -9.99
C GLU A 933 -24.11 25.47 -9.62
N HIS A 934 -24.60 26.48 -10.34
CA HIS A 934 -25.99 26.88 -10.25
C HIS A 934 -26.84 25.92 -11.07
N TYR A 935 -27.82 25.33 -10.41
CA TYR A 935 -28.75 24.41 -11.05
C TYR A 935 -30.14 24.99 -11.08
N SER A 936 -30.65 25.20 -12.29
CA SER A 936 -32.00 25.75 -12.52
C SER A 936 -32.78 24.83 -13.46
N ARG A 937 -33.93 24.33 -13.02
CA ARG A 937 -34.77 23.43 -13.79
C ARG A 937 -36.25 23.75 -13.59
N LEU A 938 -37.01 23.62 -14.66
CA LEU A 938 -38.46 23.67 -14.60
C LEU A 938 -39.02 22.38 -13.99
N LEU A 939 -39.79 22.52 -12.95
CA LEU A 939 -40.52 21.42 -12.31
C LEU A 939 -41.99 21.45 -12.77
N ASP A 940 -42.53 20.26 -12.97
CA ASP A 940 -43.98 20.07 -13.16
C ASP A 940 -44.60 19.77 -11.80
N VAL A 941 -44.97 20.84 -11.09
CA VAL A 941 -45.52 20.78 -9.71
C VAL A 941 -46.85 21.43 -9.61
N ALA A 942 -47.72 20.85 -8.80
CA ALA A 942 -49.00 21.47 -8.43
C ALA A 942 -48.80 22.62 -7.45
N ALA A 943 -47.82 22.54 -6.59
CA ALA A 943 -47.43 23.57 -5.61
C ALA A 943 -45.90 23.63 -5.48
N ALA A 944 -45.35 24.80 -5.14
CA ALA A 944 -43.94 24.98 -4.88
C ALA A 944 -43.52 24.14 -3.66
N PRO A 945 -42.36 23.45 -3.72
CA PRO A 945 -41.81 22.77 -2.55
C PRO A 945 -41.47 23.76 -1.43
N THR A 946 -41.65 23.33 -0.19
CA THR A 946 -41.26 24.12 0.98
C THR A 946 -39.76 24.11 1.19
N ALA A 947 -39.21 25.05 1.94
CA ALA A 947 -37.80 25.03 2.30
C ALA A 947 -37.39 23.70 2.97
N GLY A 948 -36.23 23.14 2.59
CA GLY A 948 -35.78 21.88 3.16
C GLY A 948 -34.84 21.10 2.23
N LEU A 949 -34.55 19.87 2.61
CA LEU A 949 -33.72 18.94 1.87
C LEU A 949 -34.57 17.98 1.03
N TYR A 950 -34.13 17.72 -0.16
CA TYR A 950 -34.79 16.87 -1.13
C TYR A 950 -33.80 15.93 -1.82
N ARG A 951 -34.37 14.82 -2.33
CA ARG A 951 -33.65 13.88 -3.23
C ARG A 951 -34.04 14.14 -4.68
N ILE A 952 -33.14 13.87 -5.60
CA ILE A 952 -33.44 13.66 -7.01
C ILE A 952 -33.43 12.16 -7.25
N ILE A 953 -34.52 11.60 -7.73
CA ILE A 953 -34.65 10.19 -8.07
C ILE A 953 -35.05 10.07 -9.53
N THR A 954 -34.54 9.05 -10.22
CA THR A 954 -34.92 8.72 -11.60
C THR A 954 -35.68 7.41 -11.57
N ASP A 955 -36.86 7.41 -12.15
CA ASP A 955 -37.66 6.21 -12.35
C ASP A 955 -37.09 5.43 -13.54
N GLU A 956 -36.67 4.20 -13.30
CA GLU A 956 -36.06 3.35 -14.33
C GLU A 956 -37.08 2.87 -15.34
N GLY A 957 -38.35 2.82 -14.98
CA GLY A 957 -39.44 2.35 -15.83
C GLY A 957 -39.86 3.35 -16.92
N ASP A 958 -39.96 4.63 -16.58
CA ASP A 958 -40.38 5.69 -17.50
C ASP A 958 -39.27 6.72 -17.82
N GLY A 959 -38.10 6.58 -17.18
CA GLY A 959 -36.96 7.51 -17.28
C GLY A 959 -37.23 8.91 -16.75
N ARG A 960 -38.30 9.11 -16.00
CA ARG A 960 -38.67 10.39 -15.42
C ARG A 960 -37.84 10.68 -14.18
N THR A 961 -37.44 11.93 -14.05
CA THR A 961 -36.73 12.41 -12.86
C THR A 961 -37.64 13.18 -11.95
N TRP A 962 -37.62 12.83 -10.67
CA TRP A 962 -38.47 13.38 -9.63
C TRP A 962 -37.70 14.11 -8.55
N LEU A 963 -38.32 15.14 -7.99
CA LEU A 963 -37.96 15.70 -6.69
C LEU A 963 -38.73 14.92 -5.62
N ALA A 964 -38.00 14.38 -4.64
CA ALA A 964 -38.62 13.58 -3.58
C ALA A 964 -38.18 14.05 -2.19
N ARG A 965 -38.95 13.75 -1.16
CA ARG A 965 -38.59 13.91 0.24
C ARG A 965 -37.49 12.91 0.62
N PRO A 966 -36.83 13.06 1.78
CA PRO A 966 -35.84 12.11 2.25
C PRO A 966 -36.29 10.65 2.31
N ASP A 967 -37.60 10.44 2.59
CA ASP A 967 -38.28 9.15 2.63
C ASP A 967 -38.75 8.65 1.26
N TYR A 968 -38.26 9.21 0.17
CA TYR A 968 -38.57 8.92 -1.23
C TYR A 968 -39.99 9.32 -1.68
N GLN A 969 -40.79 9.96 -0.83
CA GLN A 969 -42.08 10.47 -1.29
C GLN A 969 -41.92 11.45 -2.44
N ARG A 970 -42.41 11.13 -3.64
CA ARG A 970 -42.34 11.95 -4.84
C ARG A 970 -43.24 13.16 -4.68
N ILE A 971 -42.69 14.37 -4.93
CA ILE A 971 -43.44 15.62 -4.79
C ILE A 971 -43.55 16.41 -6.08
N ALA A 972 -42.58 16.28 -6.98
CA ALA A 972 -42.59 17.00 -8.24
C ALA A 972 -41.73 16.29 -9.31
N ALA A 973 -42.15 16.32 -10.55
CA ALA A 973 -41.42 15.79 -11.68
C ALA A 973 -40.65 16.91 -12.42
N PHE A 974 -39.46 16.60 -12.90
CA PHE A 974 -38.75 17.48 -13.80
C PHE A 974 -39.30 17.31 -15.22
N ARG A 975 -39.46 18.43 -15.94
CA ARG A 975 -39.94 18.41 -17.32
C ARG A 975 -39.01 17.74 -18.30
N LYS A 976 -37.70 17.74 -18.02
CA LYS A 976 -36.68 17.02 -18.78
C LYS A 976 -35.91 16.14 -17.81
N PRO A 977 -35.47 14.94 -18.24
CA PRO A 977 -34.62 14.11 -17.44
C PRO A 977 -33.43 14.92 -16.92
N ALA A 978 -33.22 14.95 -15.62
CA ALA A 978 -31.99 15.47 -15.07
C ALA A 978 -30.91 14.44 -15.42
N VAL A 979 -29.93 14.80 -16.23
CA VAL A 979 -28.69 14.03 -16.34
C VAL A 979 -28.18 13.94 -14.91
N ASP A 980 -27.97 12.71 -14.40
CA ASP A 980 -27.44 12.51 -13.05
C ASP A 980 -26.08 13.18 -13.00
N PRO A 981 -25.97 14.38 -12.41
CA PRO A 981 -24.77 15.14 -12.55
C PRO A 981 -23.70 14.52 -11.65
N LYS A 982 -22.45 14.67 -12.08
CA LYS A 982 -21.27 14.36 -11.25
C LYS A 982 -21.45 14.98 -9.84
N PRO A 983 -20.89 14.38 -8.81
CA PRO A 983 -20.94 14.94 -7.46
C PRO A 983 -20.43 16.39 -7.49
N SER A 984 -21.25 17.33 -7.19
CA SER A 984 -20.97 18.78 -7.20
C SER A 984 -21.92 19.49 -6.24
N VAL A 985 -21.48 20.62 -5.72
CA VAL A 985 -22.32 21.48 -4.88
C VAL A 985 -22.96 22.54 -5.75
N PHE A 986 -24.28 22.68 -5.64
CA PHE A 986 -25.03 23.71 -6.36
C PHE A 986 -25.60 24.72 -5.39
N SER A 987 -25.55 25.99 -5.73
CA SER A 987 -26.31 27.02 -5.03
C SER A 987 -27.52 27.48 -5.86
N GLY A 988 -28.63 27.75 -5.21
CA GLY A 988 -29.81 28.19 -5.89
C GLY A 988 -30.80 28.91 -5.01
N ARG A 989 -31.78 29.51 -5.62
CA ARG A 989 -32.88 30.20 -4.95
C ARG A 989 -34.20 29.56 -5.40
N LEU A 990 -35.20 29.66 -4.54
CA LEU A 990 -36.58 29.34 -4.90
C LEU A 990 -37.24 30.65 -5.41
N PRO A 991 -37.48 30.82 -6.73
CA PRO A 991 -38.18 31.99 -7.22
C PRO A 991 -39.66 31.88 -6.82
N GLY A 992 -40.20 32.93 -6.25
CA GLY A 992 -41.65 32.97 -5.97
C GLY A 992 -42.48 32.75 -7.25
N ASN A 993 -43.60 32.09 -7.16
CA ASN A 993 -44.61 31.89 -8.22
C ASN A 993 -44.17 31.28 -9.56
N THR A 994 -42.94 30.82 -9.72
CA THR A 994 -42.47 30.13 -10.92
C THR A 994 -42.24 28.64 -10.67
N ARG A 995 -42.40 27.84 -11.73
CA ARG A 995 -42.03 26.41 -11.71
C ARG A 995 -40.54 26.20 -11.94
N LEU A 996 -39.73 27.26 -11.92
CA LEU A 996 -38.29 27.25 -12.02
C LEU A 996 -37.71 27.05 -10.63
N VAL A 997 -36.87 26.02 -10.50
CA VAL A 997 -36.19 25.71 -9.28
C VAL A 997 -34.71 26.10 -9.39
N GLU A 998 -34.26 26.94 -8.48
CA GLU A 998 -32.86 27.14 -8.19
C GLU A 998 -32.57 26.55 -6.81
N ALA A 999 -31.62 25.63 -6.70
CA ALA A 999 -31.36 24.93 -5.47
C ALA A 999 -29.86 24.78 -5.22
N LEU A 1000 -29.50 24.66 -3.97
CA LEU A 1000 -28.14 24.29 -3.57
C LEU A 1000 -28.00 22.76 -3.67
N ARG A 1001 -27.14 22.29 -4.53
CA ARG A 1001 -26.78 20.89 -4.58
C ARG A 1001 -25.68 20.58 -3.56
N ILE A 1002 -25.97 19.68 -2.64
CA ILE A 1002 -25.09 19.31 -1.54
C ILE A 1002 -24.48 17.92 -1.68
N GLY A 1003 -24.74 17.25 -2.80
CA GLY A 1003 -24.22 15.93 -3.13
C GLY A 1003 -24.93 15.35 -4.34
N ARG A 1004 -24.52 14.14 -4.77
CA ARG A 1004 -25.12 13.45 -5.91
C ARG A 1004 -26.60 13.16 -5.63
N GLY A 1005 -27.48 13.66 -6.49
CA GLY A 1005 -28.92 13.47 -6.34
C GLY A 1005 -29.55 14.17 -5.14
N ARG A 1006 -28.87 15.09 -4.46
CA ARG A 1006 -29.39 15.82 -3.29
C ARG A 1006 -29.52 17.31 -3.57
N LEU A 1007 -30.64 17.89 -3.17
CA LEU A 1007 -30.92 19.31 -3.28
C LEU A 1007 -31.37 19.87 -1.92
N ARG A 1008 -30.85 21.04 -1.56
CA ARG A 1008 -31.37 21.86 -0.47
C ARG A 1008 -32.22 22.98 -1.06
N TRP A 1009 -33.47 23.04 -0.67
CA TRP A 1009 -34.33 24.15 -0.97
C TRP A 1009 -34.07 25.31 0.00
N PRO A 1010 -33.65 26.49 -0.47
CA PRO A 1010 -33.42 27.62 0.42
C PRO A 1010 -34.69 28.04 1.11
N LYS A 1011 -34.58 28.58 2.34
CA LYS A 1011 -35.68 29.30 2.97
C LYS A 1011 -36.04 30.49 2.08
N ALA A 1012 -37.35 30.69 1.82
CA ALA A 1012 -37.79 31.93 1.26
C ALA A 1012 -37.37 33.04 2.24
N ASP A 1013 -36.57 34.00 1.78
CA ASP A 1013 -36.29 35.18 2.56
C ASP A 1013 -37.60 35.81 2.93
N ALA A 1014 -37.84 35.96 4.25
CA ALA A 1014 -39.06 36.53 4.80
C ALA A 1014 -39.14 38.02 4.49
#